data_8fe90c548a931dfb85f7e1abb88a697a
#
_entry.id   8fe90c548a931dfb85f7e1abb88a697a
#
_cell.length_a   1.000
_cell.length_b   1.000
_cell.length_c   1.000
_cell.angle_alpha   90.00
_cell.angle_beta   90.00
_cell.angle_gamma   90.00
#
_symmetry.space_group_name_H-M   'P 1'
#
loop_
_entity.id
_entity.type
_entity.pdbx_description
1 polymer ?
#
loop_
_entity_poly.entity_id
_entity_poly.type
_entity_poly.pdbx_seq_one_letter_code
_entity_poly.pdbx_strand_id
1 'polypeptide(L)'
;MQNKGFVRVFAILLTLVCVFYLSFSFVTRHYTSKAKEFAKGDVKVEQDYLDSLANEKVYFGNWTLKQCREMEISLGLDLKGGMNVILEVSVPDVIKVLADNKTDEAFNQALATAAKQATTSQDDVITLFVREYHKLAPGAPLSQLFATQQLKDKVTQKSTDAEVEKVLREEVKAAVENSYNVLRTRIDRFGVVQPNIQSLEDKMGRIMVELPGIKEPERVRKLLQGSANLEFWETYTAKDVTPYLQAADTKLRAIVASETPAEEADSTAAEAPAVAQATSTADSLAAALKGENKTQTADLAQIKKEHPLFAILQVNPSGQGPVVAYANYKDTAEINRYLSMPEVQAEMPKDLRLKWGVSPYEYDPKAQTFELYAIRSTERNGKAPLEGDVVVSAKDEYDHYGKPAVSMSMNTDGARRWAQLTKQNIGKSIAIVLDGYVYSAPNVNNEITGGNSQITGHFTPEQAKDLANVLRSGKMPAPAHIVQEDIVGPSLGQASINAGIMSFIVALILLMIYMCSMYGFIPGMVANGALVLNLFFTLGILSSFQAALTMSGIAGMVLALGMAVDANVLIYERTKEELRAGKGVKKALADGYANAFSAIFDSNLTSIITGIILFNFGTGPIRGFATTLIIGILISFFTAVFMTRLFYDYFMSKDKLLNLTFSSKISKNLMANVHFDFMGRNKLWLTITGAAVIVCIAFLATRGLSQSIDFTGGRNFKVQFENKVEPEQIRELISSKFGDANVSVIAIGTDGKTVRISTNYRIEEEGNNIDSEIEAYLYETLKPVLTQNITLETFIDRENHTGGSIISSQKVGPSIADDIKVSAIWSVVLALIAIGIYILIRFRNIAYSIGSVAALACDTIIILGAYSICWGWMPFSLEIDQTFIGAILTAIGYSINDKVVIFDRVREFFGLYPKRDRFQLFNDSLNTTLARTINTSLSTLIVLLCIFILGGDSIRSFAFAMILGVVFGTLSSLFVASPIAYLLMKNKKSSELGEASK
;
A
#
# COMPACT_ATOMS: atom_id res chain seq x y z
N MET A 1 -28.76 31.80 16.21
CA MET A 1 -28.13 30.87 17.11
C MET A 1 -28.54 31.12 18.53
N GLN A 2 -29.42 30.29 19.08
CA GLN A 2 -29.95 30.46 20.45
C GLN A 2 -28.97 29.97 21.55
N ASN A 3 -27.89 29.24 21.25
CA ASN A 3 -27.01 28.69 22.26
C ASN A 3 -25.52 29.11 22.11
N LYS A 4 -25.20 30.38 22.28
CA LYS A 4 -23.81 30.90 22.30
C LYS A 4 -22.97 30.24 23.39
N GLY A 5 -23.59 29.82 24.52
CA GLY A 5 -22.93 29.11 25.62
C GLY A 5 -22.42 27.76 25.22
N PHE A 6 -23.22 26.96 24.54
CA PHE A 6 -22.83 25.65 24.07
C PHE A 6 -21.61 25.68 23.13
N VAL A 7 -21.60 26.59 22.14
CA VAL A 7 -20.47 26.72 21.22
C VAL A 7 -19.16 27.10 21.94
N ARG A 8 -19.24 27.99 22.96
CA ARG A 8 -18.06 28.36 23.78
C ARG A 8 -17.53 27.15 24.55
N VAL A 9 -18.41 26.43 25.25
CA VAL A 9 -18.01 25.25 26.02
C VAL A 9 -17.40 24.18 25.09
N PHE A 10 -18.02 23.91 23.95
CA PHE A 10 -17.52 22.96 22.95
C PHE A 10 -16.14 23.40 22.43
N ALA A 11 -15.94 24.68 22.09
CA ALA A 11 -14.66 25.19 21.62
C ALA A 11 -13.55 25.05 22.66
N ILE A 12 -13.85 25.34 23.93
CA ILE A 12 -12.89 25.20 25.04
C ILE A 12 -12.53 23.70 25.22
N LEU A 13 -13.53 22.81 25.26
CA LEU A 13 -13.31 21.38 25.43
C LEU A 13 -12.49 20.80 24.27
N LEU A 14 -12.82 21.16 23.02
CA LEU A 14 -12.06 20.73 21.84
C LEU A 14 -10.61 21.23 21.91
N THR A 15 -10.40 22.50 22.34
CA THR A 15 -9.05 23.06 22.51
C THR A 15 -8.26 22.27 23.55
N LEU A 16 -8.86 21.94 24.70
CA LEU A 16 -8.21 21.17 25.77
C LEU A 16 -7.84 19.77 25.29
N VAL A 17 -8.73 19.08 24.55
CA VAL A 17 -8.46 17.77 23.97
C VAL A 17 -7.30 17.85 22.96
N CYS A 18 -7.31 18.82 22.07
CA CYS A 18 -6.25 18.99 21.08
C CYS A 18 -4.89 19.33 21.75
N VAL A 19 -4.86 20.22 22.74
CA VAL A 19 -3.63 20.51 23.52
C VAL A 19 -3.10 19.24 24.19
N PHE A 20 -3.99 18.46 24.81
CA PHE A 20 -3.61 17.22 25.49
C PHE A 20 -2.95 16.22 24.51
N TYR A 21 -3.58 15.89 23.38
CA TYR A 21 -3.01 14.95 22.42
C TYR A 21 -1.74 15.45 21.74
N LEU A 22 -1.70 16.72 21.34
CA LEU A 22 -0.50 17.32 20.74
C LEU A 22 0.69 17.42 21.72
N SER A 23 0.43 17.46 23.02
CA SER A 23 1.50 17.53 24.03
C SER A 23 2.36 16.24 24.06
N PHE A 24 1.80 15.09 23.71
CA PHE A 24 2.57 13.84 23.60
C PHE A 24 3.71 13.96 22.58
N SER A 25 3.45 14.57 21.42
CA SER A 25 4.48 14.81 20.40
C SER A 25 5.62 15.73 20.87
N PHE A 26 5.37 16.65 21.80
CA PHE A 26 6.43 17.47 22.39
C PHE A 26 7.28 16.67 23.38
N VAL A 27 6.65 15.80 24.17
CA VAL A 27 7.35 14.94 25.12
C VAL A 27 8.26 13.96 24.39
N THR A 28 7.73 13.25 23.39
CA THR A 28 8.51 12.26 22.62
C THR A 28 9.66 12.93 21.88
N ARG A 29 9.42 14.10 21.27
CA ARG A 29 10.47 14.88 20.59
C ARG A 29 11.60 15.28 21.54
N HIS A 30 11.28 15.66 22.78
CA HIS A 30 12.27 16.02 23.79
C HIS A 30 13.19 14.82 24.11
N TYR A 31 12.62 13.64 24.35
CA TYR A 31 13.41 12.44 24.65
C TYR A 31 14.18 11.93 23.44
N THR A 32 13.63 12.01 22.23
CA THR A 32 14.34 11.68 20.99
C THR A 32 15.52 12.62 20.74
N SER A 33 15.37 13.93 21.04
CA SER A 33 16.48 14.88 20.93
C SER A 33 17.62 14.56 21.90
N LYS A 34 17.28 14.19 23.15
CA LYS A 34 18.26 13.74 24.14
C LYS A 34 18.97 12.45 23.73
N ALA A 35 18.24 11.50 23.15
CA ALA A 35 18.82 10.25 22.65
C ALA A 35 19.83 10.51 21.53
N LYS A 36 19.50 11.39 20.58
CA LYS A 36 20.42 11.81 19.49
C LYS A 36 21.69 12.49 20.02
N GLU A 37 21.55 13.34 21.02
CA GLU A 37 22.68 14.01 21.67
C GLU A 37 23.58 12.99 22.39
N PHE A 38 22.98 12.00 23.05
CA PHE A 38 23.70 10.92 23.74
C PHE A 38 24.41 9.99 22.73
N ALA A 39 23.74 9.61 21.66
CA ALA A 39 24.23 8.67 20.65
C ALA A 39 25.31 9.23 19.72
N LYS A 40 25.51 10.57 19.64
CA LYS A 40 26.50 11.25 18.78
C LYS A 40 26.52 10.77 17.33
N GLY A 41 25.39 10.31 16.81
CA GLY A 41 25.24 9.83 15.43
C GLY A 41 25.24 8.31 15.28
N ASP A 42 25.42 7.54 16.35
CA ASP A 42 25.26 6.08 16.31
C ASP A 42 23.78 5.72 16.53
N VAL A 43 23.17 5.20 15.47
CA VAL A 43 21.73 4.87 15.43
C VAL A 43 21.38 3.75 16.40
N LYS A 44 22.29 2.78 16.59
CA LYS A 44 22.05 1.65 17.51
C LYS A 44 22.04 2.12 18.96
N VAL A 45 22.99 2.97 19.34
CA VAL A 45 23.05 3.57 20.68
C VAL A 45 21.85 4.47 20.95
N GLU A 46 21.36 5.22 19.93
CA GLU A 46 20.11 6.00 20.03
C GLU A 46 18.92 5.11 20.38
N GLN A 47 18.81 3.98 19.71
CA GLN A 47 17.70 3.05 19.87
C GLN A 47 17.75 2.34 21.23
N ASP A 48 18.90 1.85 21.63
CA ASP A 48 19.12 1.21 22.95
C ASP A 48 18.80 2.18 24.08
N TYR A 49 19.18 3.46 23.97
CA TYR A 49 18.83 4.49 24.93
C TYR A 49 17.32 4.72 25.04
N LEU A 50 16.63 4.78 23.92
CA LEU A 50 15.17 4.97 23.89
C LEU A 50 14.42 3.73 24.40
N ASP A 51 14.93 2.53 24.13
CA ASP A 51 14.35 1.28 24.62
C ASP A 51 14.57 1.10 26.14
N SER A 52 15.69 1.56 26.68
CA SER A 52 15.91 1.57 28.13
C SER A 52 14.91 2.44 28.89
N LEU A 53 14.45 3.54 28.26
CA LEU A 53 13.47 4.46 28.84
C LEU A 53 12.01 4.09 28.49
N ALA A 54 11.78 3.08 27.65
CA ALA A 54 10.45 2.78 27.11
C ALA A 54 9.38 2.57 28.19
N ASN A 55 9.74 1.94 29.31
CA ASN A 55 8.84 1.64 30.40
C ASN A 55 8.88 2.69 31.54
N GLU A 56 9.73 3.72 31.43
CA GLU A 56 9.79 4.79 32.43
C GLU A 56 8.60 5.75 32.26
N LYS A 57 8.03 6.17 33.39
CA LYS A 57 6.93 7.14 33.46
C LYS A 57 7.46 8.56 33.26
N VAL A 58 7.35 9.07 32.06
CA VAL A 58 7.95 10.35 31.62
C VAL A 58 6.97 11.52 31.55
N TYR A 59 5.65 11.27 31.58
CA TYR A 59 4.63 12.30 31.43
C TYR A 59 3.52 12.18 32.46
N PHE A 60 3.21 13.27 33.19
CA PHE A 60 2.25 13.38 34.30
C PHE A 60 2.35 12.24 35.33
N GLY A 61 3.50 11.57 35.47
CA GLY A 61 3.72 10.46 36.37
C GLY A 61 2.93 9.18 36.08
N ASN A 62 2.08 9.16 35.04
CA ASN A 62 1.24 8.04 34.67
C ASN A 62 1.57 7.43 33.32
N TRP A 63 2.12 8.20 32.37
CA TRP A 63 2.37 7.77 31.01
C TRP A 63 3.82 7.39 30.80
N THR A 64 4.07 6.17 30.28
CA THR A 64 5.42 5.71 29.91
C THR A 64 5.85 6.32 28.57
N LEU A 65 7.17 6.31 28.28
CA LEU A 65 7.67 6.81 26.99
C LEU A 65 7.07 6.02 25.81
N LYS A 66 6.91 4.71 25.99
CA LYS A 66 6.24 3.85 25.00
C LYS A 66 4.81 4.32 24.73
N GLN A 67 4.02 4.55 25.76
CA GLN A 67 2.65 5.06 25.63
C GLN A 67 2.59 6.46 25.03
N CYS A 68 3.54 7.33 25.37
CA CYS A 68 3.64 8.66 24.74
C CYS A 68 3.94 8.56 23.24
N ARG A 69 4.78 7.60 22.83
CA ARG A 69 5.07 7.32 21.42
C ARG A 69 3.87 6.74 20.67
N GLU A 70 3.05 5.94 21.32
CA GLU A 70 1.80 5.40 20.75
C GLU A 70 0.74 6.49 20.53
N MET A 71 0.78 7.57 21.35
CA MET A 71 -0.18 8.68 21.29
C MET A 71 0.31 9.90 20.50
N GLU A 72 1.56 9.94 20.06
CA GLU A 72 2.06 11.03 19.22
C GLU A 72 1.41 11.02 17.81
N ILE A 73 1.59 12.10 17.05
CA ILE A 73 1.17 12.13 15.66
C ILE A 73 1.93 11.06 14.88
N SER A 74 1.21 10.07 14.38
CA SER A 74 1.77 9.03 13.54
C SER A 74 2.16 9.62 12.18
N LEU A 75 3.40 9.38 11.73
CA LEU A 75 3.86 9.73 10.39
C LEU A 75 3.73 8.50 9.49
N GLY A 76 3.11 8.66 8.34
CA GLY A 76 2.96 7.62 7.35
C GLY A 76 4.28 7.22 6.68
N LEU A 77 4.22 6.17 5.89
CA LEU A 77 5.35 5.59 5.16
C LEU A 77 6.12 6.61 4.33
N ASP A 78 5.40 7.46 3.59
CA ASP A 78 5.97 8.46 2.68
C ASP A 78 6.84 9.50 3.41
N LEU A 79 6.63 9.68 4.72
CA LEU A 79 7.31 10.67 5.54
C LEU A 79 8.42 10.06 6.39
N LYS A 80 8.18 8.91 7.01
CA LYS A 80 9.13 8.27 7.94
C LYS A 80 10.03 7.26 7.24
N GLY A 81 9.68 6.88 6.02
CA GLY A 81 10.22 5.69 5.38
C GLY A 81 9.62 4.42 5.98
N GLY A 82 10.02 3.26 5.48
CA GLY A 82 9.55 1.98 5.97
C GLY A 82 8.92 1.12 4.88
N MET A 83 7.98 0.26 5.26
CA MET A 83 7.40 -0.75 4.39
C MET A 83 5.87 -0.80 4.54
N ASN A 84 5.17 -0.89 3.41
CA ASN A 84 3.75 -1.19 3.35
C ASN A 84 3.55 -2.44 2.50
N VAL A 85 2.80 -3.40 2.99
CA VAL A 85 2.49 -4.63 2.26
C VAL A 85 1.00 -4.94 2.32
N ILE A 86 0.48 -5.46 1.21
CA ILE A 86 -0.81 -6.16 1.18
C ILE A 86 -0.50 -7.65 1.08
N LEU A 87 -0.92 -8.37 2.10
CA LEU A 87 -0.86 -9.82 2.17
C LEU A 87 -2.19 -10.41 1.73
N GLU A 88 -2.14 -11.46 0.93
CA GLU A 88 -3.29 -12.27 0.58
C GLU A 88 -3.12 -13.66 1.16
N VAL A 89 -4.04 -14.06 2.06
CA VAL A 89 -4.09 -15.39 2.63
C VAL A 89 -4.56 -16.37 1.56
N SER A 90 -3.83 -17.45 1.34
CA SER A 90 -4.14 -18.45 0.32
C SER A 90 -5.47 -19.15 0.59
N VAL A 91 -6.56 -18.66 0.02
CA VAL A 91 -7.88 -19.28 0.10
C VAL A 91 -7.87 -20.71 -0.48
N PRO A 92 -7.15 -21.01 -1.59
CA PRO A 92 -7.03 -22.39 -2.08
C PRO A 92 -6.44 -23.35 -1.05
N ASP A 93 -5.42 -22.91 -0.29
CA ASP A 93 -4.82 -23.76 0.73
C ASP A 93 -5.74 -23.96 1.95
N VAL A 94 -6.54 -22.95 2.32
CA VAL A 94 -7.59 -23.10 3.33
C VAL A 94 -8.58 -24.18 2.88
N ILE A 95 -9.05 -24.13 1.64
CA ILE A 95 -10.01 -25.10 1.07
C ILE A 95 -9.40 -26.52 1.07
N LYS A 96 -8.12 -26.67 0.73
CA LYS A 96 -7.41 -27.96 0.81
C LYS A 96 -7.38 -28.52 2.23
N VAL A 97 -7.06 -27.69 3.22
CA VAL A 97 -7.02 -28.07 4.63
C VAL A 97 -8.42 -28.51 5.09
N LEU A 98 -9.48 -27.77 4.73
CA LEU A 98 -10.85 -28.09 5.07
C LEU A 98 -11.33 -29.40 4.42
N ALA A 99 -10.79 -29.75 3.26
CA ALA A 99 -11.01 -31.04 2.58
C ALA A 99 -10.10 -32.17 3.11
N ASP A 100 -9.37 -31.96 4.21
CA ASP A 100 -8.41 -32.91 4.80
C ASP A 100 -7.32 -33.36 3.80
N ASN A 101 -6.84 -32.42 2.98
CA ASN A 101 -5.80 -32.62 1.96
C ASN A 101 -6.10 -33.81 1.01
N LYS A 102 -7.35 -33.97 0.60
CA LYS A 102 -7.72 -35.02 -0.34
C LYS A 102 -6.91 -34.95 -1.63
N THR A 103 -6.56 -36.11 -2.14
CA THR A 103 -5.76 -36.30 -3.38
C THR A 103 -6.64 -36.53 -4.62
N ASP A 104 -7.93 -36.18 -4.57
CA ASP A 104 -8.82 -36.28 -5.72
C ASP A 104 -8.34 -35.35 -6.85
N GLU A 105 -8.15 -35.93 -8.04
CA GLU A 105 -7.59 -35.23 -9.19
C GLU A 105 -8.52 -34.11 -9.68
N ALA A 106 -9.84 -34.36 -9.73
CA ALA A 106 -10.82 -33.36 -10.12
C ALA A 106 -10.86 -32.17 -9.14
N PHE A 107 -10.77 -32.45 -7.83
CA PHE A 107 -10.68 -31.42 -6.79
C PHE A 107 -9.43 -30.55 -6.97
N ASN A 108 -8.24 -31.16 -7.12
CA ASN A 108 -7.00 -30.43 -7.23
C ASN A 108 -6.94 -29.61 -8.53
N GLN A 109 -7.42 -30.17 -9.65
CA GLN A 109 -7.47 -29.47 -10.94
C GLN A 109 -8.46 -28.31 -10.92
N ALA A 110 -9.65 -28.51 -10.32
CA ALA A 110 -10.64 -27.44 -10.14
C ALA A 110 -10.09 -26.29 -9.30
N LEU A 111 -9.42 -26.62 -8.20
CA LEU A 111 -8.83 -25.63 -7.29
C LEU A 111 -7.68 -24.86 -7.94
N ALA A 112 -6.80 -25.53 -8.67
CA ALA A 112 -5.70 -24.89 -9.41
C ALA A 112 -6.23 -23.97 -10.52
N THR A 113 -7.29 -24.39 -11.22
CA THR A 113 -7.92 -23.59 -12.27
C THR A 113 -8.63 -22.38 -11.66
N ALA A 114 -9.34 -22.55 -10.55
CA ALA A 114 -9.98 -21.46 -9.82
C ALA A 114 -8.96 -20.43 -9.30
N ALA A 115 -7.83 -20.89 -8.75
CA ALA A 115 -6.76 -20.01 -8.31
C ALA A 115 -6.21 -19.16 -9.45
N LYS A 116 -5.97 -19.76 -10.63
CA LYS A 116 -5.54 -19.01 -11.83
C LYS A 116 -6.61 -18.03 -12.33
N GLN A 117 -7.86 -18.44 -12.35
CA GLN A 117 -8.95 -17.56 -12.78
C GLN A 117 -9.18 -16.39 -11.82
N ALA A 118 -8.97 -16.59 -10.51
CA ALA A 118 -9.11 -15.54 -9.51
C ALA A 118 -8.12 -14.39 -9.68
N THR A 119 -6.99 -14.59 -10.36
CA THR A 119 -6.04 -13.51 -10.68
C THR A 119 -6.57 -12.53 -11.74
N THR A 120 -7.54 -12.98 -12.56
CA THR A 120 -8.08 -12.19 -13.68
C THR A 120 -9.61 -11.97 -13.59
N SER A 121 -10.28 -12.60 -12.63
CA SER A 121 -11.74 -12.51 -12.43
C SER A 121 -12.08 -11.72 -11.16
N GLN A 122 -13.23 -11.05 -11.17
CA GLN A 122 -13.81 -10.43 -9.98
C GLN A 122 -14.55 -11.42 -9.07
N ASP A 123 -14.84 -12.63 -9.57
CA ASP A 123 -15.45 -13.67 -8.77
C ASP A 123 -14.48 -14.17 -7.68
N ASP A 124 -14.98 -14.47 -6.50
CA ASP A 124 -14.17 -15.08 -5.45
C ASP A 124 -13.77 -16.53 -5.75
N VAL A 125 -12.64 -16.95 -5.16
CA VAL A 125 -12.06 -18.29 -5.37
C VAL A 125 -13.05 -19.41 -5.08
N ILE A 126 -13.95 -19.27 -4.10
CA ILE A 126 -14.92 -20.29 -3.74
C ILE A 126 -15.95 -20.47 -4.85
N THR A 127 -16.50 -19.37 -5.35
CA THR A 127 -17.44 -19.39 -6.50
C THR A 127 -16.79 -20.00 -7.74
N LEU A 128 -15.56 -19.60 -8.05
CA LEU A 128 -14.79 -20.13 -9.18
C LEU A 128 -14.52 -21.64 -9.00
N PHE A 129 -14.10 -22.06 -7.81
CA PHE A 129 -13.85 -23.45 -7.49
C PHE A 129 -15.10 -24.33 -7.64
N VAL A 130 -16.23 -23.90 -7.09
CA VAL A 130 -17.50 -24.64 -7.20
C VAL A 130 -17.90 -24.80 -8.68
N ARG A 131 -17.76 -23.72 -9.47
CA ARG A 131 -18.07 -23.73 -10.90
C ARG A 131 -17.16 -24.69 -11.68
N GLU A 132 -15.86 -24.66 -11.44
CA GLU A 132 -14.90 -25.51 -12.13
C GLU A 132 -15.00 -26.98 -11.67
N TYR A 133 -15.26 -27.22 -10.38
CA TYR A 133 -15.48 -28.57 -9.87
C TYR A 133 -16.69 -29.25 -10.51
N HIS A 134 -17.82 -28.55 -10.65
CA HIS A 134 -19.00 -29.09 -11.32
C HIS A 134 -18.81 -29.34 -12.84
N LYS A 135 -17.87 -28.62 -13.48
CA LYS A 135 -17.48 -28.90 -14.87
C LYS A 135 -16.67 -30.21 -14.99
N LEU A 136 -15.77 -30.46 -14.05
CA LEU A 136 -14.88 -31.63 -14.07
C LEU A 136 -15.55 -32.90 -13.52
N ALA A 137 -16.45 -32.73 -12.53
CA ALA A 137 -17.18 -33.81 -11.89
C ALA A 137 -18.71 -33.53 -11.89
N PRO A 138 -19.39 -33.63 -13.07
CA PRO A 138 -20.81 -33.34 -13.16
C PRO A 138 -21.64 -34.28 -12.28
N GLY A 139 -22.39 -33.68 -11.32
CA GLY A 139 -23.28 -34.44 -10.42
C GLY A 139 -22.62 -34.98 -9.13
N ALA A 140 -21.34 -34.72 -8.90
CA ALA A 140 -20.68 -35.03 -7.63
C ALA A 140 -21.01 -33.94 -6.61
N PRO A 141 -21.68 -34.25 -5.46
CA PRO A 141 -21.98 -33.22 -4.47
C PRO A 141 -20.73 -32.76 -3.69
N LEU A 142 -20.63 -31.48 -3.41
CA LEU A 142 -19.54 -30.91 -2.60
C LEU A 142 -19.43 -31.52 -1.20
N SER A 143 -20.56 -32.02 -0.65
CA SER A 143 -20.59 -32.68 0.66
C SER A 143 -19.66 -33.89 0.74
N GLN A 144 -19.38 -34.61 -0.37
CA GLN A 144 -18.44 -35.72 -0.36
C GLN A 144 -16.97 -35.25 -0.13
N LEU A 145 -16.64 -34.03 -0.53
CA LEU A 145 -15.32 -33.45 -0.31
C LEU A 145 -15.19 -32.92 1.13
N PHE A 146 -16.23 -32.24 1.63
CA PHE A 146 -16.16 -31.44 2.84
C PHE A 146 -16.85 -32.05 4.08
N ALA A 147 -17.42 -33.25 3.99
CA ALA A 147 -17.89 -33.99 5.20
C ALA A 147 -16.66 -34.56 5.95
N THR A 148 -15.80 -33.71 6.41
CA THR A 148 -14.55 -34.03 7.13
C THR A 148 -14.77 -34.03 8.65
N GLN A 149 -13.80 -34.57 9.40
CA GLN A 149 -13.82 -34.55 10.87
C GLN A 149 -13.86 -33.11 11.43
N GLN A 150 -13.26 -32.15 10.74
CA GLN A 150 -13.23 -30.73 11.12
C GLN A 150 -14.62 -30.07 10.94
N LEU A 151 -15.37 -30.46 9.92
CA LEU A 151 -16.65 -29.86 9.55
C LEU A 151 -17.86 -30.71 9.92
N LYS A 152 -17.68 -31.80 10.71
CA LYS A 152 -18.75 -32.78 11.02
C LYS A 152 -20.02 -32.19 11.62
N ASP A 153 -19.91 -31.08 12.37
CA ASP A 153 -21.04 -30.41 13.01
C ASP A 153 -21.72 -29.39 12.07
N LYS A 154 -21.12 -29.04 10.92
CA LYS A 154 -21.60 -28.05 9.97
C LYS A 154 -21.95 -28.63 8.61
N VAL A 155 -21.22 -29.67 8.15
CA VAL A 155 -21.42 -30.33 6.85
C VAL A 155 -21.67 -31.81 7.07
N THR A 156 -22.79 -32.31 6.55
CA THR A 156 -23.16 -33.74 6.53
C THR A 156 -23.19 -34.25 5.09
N GLN A 157 -23.15 -35.57 4.89
CA GLN A 157 -23.24 -36.15 3.54
C GLN A 157 -24.54 -35.79 2.79
N LYS A 158 -25.56 -35.25 3.51
CA LYS A 158 -26.86 -34.84 2.94
C LYS A 158 -26.91 -33.31 2.68
N SER A 159 -25.91 -32.59 3.05
CA SER A 159 -25.87 -31.12 2.85
C SER A 159 -25.84 -30.77 1.37
N THR A 160 -26.60 -29.76 1.00
CA THR A 160 -26.65 -29.23 -0.37
C THR A 160 -25.38 -28.43 -0.68
N ASP A 161 -25.04 -28.28 -1.97
CA ASP A 161 -23.86 -27.55 -2.39
C ASP A 161 -23.88 -26.07 -1.94
N ALA A 162 -25.06 -25.44 -1.93
CA ALA A 162 -25.24 -24.09 -1.42
C ALA A 162 -24.96 -23.97 0.10
N GLU A 163 -25.33 -24.98 0.87
CA GLU A 163 -25.04 -25.04 2.32
C GLU A 163 -23.53 -25.22 2.54
N VAL A 164 -22.88 -26.10 1.76
CA VAL A 164 -21.44 -26.33 1.81
C VAL A 164 -20.69 -25.06 1.44
N GLU A 165 -21.09 -24.38 0.36
CA GLU A 165 -20.48 -23.11 -0.08
C GLU A 165 -20.59 -22.04 1.01
N LYS A 166 -21.74 -21.93 1.68
CA LYS A 166 -21.92 -20.99 2.80
C LYS A 166 -20.96 -21.31 3.95
N VAL A 167 -20.85 -22.58 4.33
CA VAL A 167 -19.93 -23.03 5.39
C VAL A 167 -18.47 -22.74 4.99
N LEU A 168 -18.07 -23.00 3.74
CA LEU A 168 -16.73 -22.69 3.26
C LEU A 168 -16.42 -21.18 3.37
N ARG A 169 -17.38 -20.31 3.03
CA ARG A 169 -17.20 -18.85 3.19
C ARG A 169 -17.00 -18.45 4.65
N GLU A 170 -17.77 -19.04 5.56
CA GLU A 170 -17.66 -18.79 7.00
C GLU A 170 -16.31 -19.27 7.55
N GLU A 171 -15.85 -20.45 7.15
CA GLU A 171 -14.56 -21.01 7.59
C GLU A 171 -13.35 -20.24 7.01
N VAL A 172 -13.42 -19.86 5.74
CA VAL A 172 -12.37 -19.03 5.12
C VAL A 172 -12.31 -17.66 5.80
N LYS A 173 -13.46 -17.05 6.10
CA LYS A 173 -13.48 -15.79 6.85
C LYS A 173 -12.84 -15.93 8.24
N ALA A 174 -13.15 -17.00 8.95
CA ALA A 174 -12.56 -17.29 10.25
C ALA A 174 -11.04 -17.54 10.16
N ALA A 175 -10.58 -18.24 9.11
CA ALA A 175 -9.16 -18.46 8.85
C ALA A 175 -8.41 -17.14 8.57
N VAL A 176 -9.01 -16.24 7.79
CA VAL A 176 -8.44 -14.91 7.52
C VAL A 176 -8.37 -14.07 8.80
N GLU A 177 -9.41 -14.07 9.62
CA GLU A 177 -9.44 -13.36 10.89
C GLU A 177 -8.39 -13.90 11.87
N ASN A 178 -8.20 -15.22 11.91
CA ASN A 178 -7.14 -15.84 12.68
C ASN A 178 -5.74 -15.44 12.15
N SER A 179 -5.53 -15.45 10.84
CA SER A 179 -4.28 -14.99 10.22
C SER A 179 -3.98 -13.52 10.56
N TYR A 180 -5.00 -12.66 10.53
CA TYR A 180 -4.89 -11.26 10.96
C TYR A 180 -4.41 -11.15 12.43
N ASN A 181 -4.99 -11.93 13.35
CA ASN A 181 -4.60 -11.91 14.76
C ASN A 181 -3.17 -12.43 14.99
N VAL A 182 -2.76 -13.45 14.24
CA VAL A 182 -1.39 -13.98 14.26
C VAL A 182 -0.40 -12.93 13.75
N LEU A 183 -0.68 -12.31 12.60
CA LEU A 183 0.17 -11.26 12.02
C LEU A 183 0.29 -10.06 12.98
N ARG A 184 -0.82 -9.60 13.55
CA ARG A 184 -0.82 -8.53 14.55
C ARG A 184 0.08 -8.86 15.73
N THR A 185 -0.07 -10.07 16.28
CA THR A 185 0.75 -10.52 17.42
C THR A 185 2.25 -10.57 17.08
N ARG A 186 2.61 -10.97 15.84
CA ARG A 186 3.99 -10.97 15.37
C ARG A 186 4.56 -9.57 15.27
N ILE A 187 3.81 -8.66 14.66
CA ILE A 187 4.22 -7.27 14.42
C ILE A 187 4.37 -6.52 15.74
N ASP A 188 3.43 -6.67 16.68
CA ASP A 188 3.48 -6.03 18.01
C ASP A 188 4.75 -6.43 18.78
N ARG A 189 5.24 -7.65 18.57
CA ARG A 189 6.46 -8.17 19.23
C ARG A 189 7.75 -7.82 18.50
N PHE A 190 7.65 -7.48 17.21
CA PHE A 190 8.80 -7.07 16.42
C PHE A 190 9.34 -5.68 16.82
N GLY A 191 8.58 -4.93 17.59
CA GLY A 191 9.00 -3.64 18.15
C GLY A 191 8.81 -2.46 17.20
N VAL A 192 7.97 -2.60 16.19
CA VAL A 192 7.58 -1.49 15.32
C VAL A 192 6.71 -0.51 16.11
N VAL A 193 7.03 0.76 16.04
CA VAL A 193 6.24 1.81 16.67
C VAL A 193 5.09 2.19 15.76
N GLN A 194 3.85 2.05 16.23
CA GLN A 194 2.62 2.40 15.52
C GLN A 194 2.41 1.65 14.19
N PRO A 195 2.45 0.31 14.18
CA PRO A 195 2.07 -0.44 12.99
C PRO A 195 0.58 -0.23 12.72
N ASN A 196 0.22 -0.09 11.43
CA ASN A 196 -1.18 -0.03 11.00
C ASN A 196 -1.53 -1.34 10.29
N ILE A 197 -2.42 -2.13 10.88
CA ILE A 197 -2.83 -3.42 10.32
C ILE A 197 -4.34 -3.37 10.10
N GLN A 198 -4.78 -3.60 8.87
CA GLN A 198 -6.19 -3.54 8.48
C GLN A 198 -6.57 -4.73 7.61
N SER A 199 -7.70 -5.36 7.89
CA SER A 199 -8.33 -6.29 6.95
C SER A 199 -9.05 -5.48 5.87
N LEU A 200 -8.80 -5.79 4.60
CA LEU A 200 -9.47 -5.16 3.47
C LEU A 200 -10.75 -5.95 3.16
N GLU A 201 -11.88 -5.25 3.20
CA GLU A 201 -13.21 -5.89 3.03
C GLU A 201 -13.57 -6.19 1.57
N ASP A 202 -12.85 -5.58 0.63
CA ASP A 202 -13.10 -5.62 -0.82
C ASP A 202 -12.87 -7.01 -1.42
N LYS A 203 -11.88 -7.75 -0.93
CA LYS A 203 -11.64 -9.17 -1.26
C LYS A 203 -11.31 -9.98 -0.02
N MET A 204 -11.94 -11.13 0.07
CA MET A 204 -11.74 -12.06 1.16
C MET A 204 -10.27 -12.55 1.18
N GLY A 205 -9.58 -12.34 2.30
CA GLY A 205 -8.22 -12.81 2.50
C GLY A 205 -7.13 -11.75 2.46
N ARG A 206 -7.44 -10.49 2.16
CA ARG A 206 -6.43 -9.42 2.09
C ARG A 206 -6.24 -8.68 3.41
N ILE A 207 -4.99 -8.52 3.80
CA ILE A 207 -4.55 -7.82 5.02
C ILE A 207 -3.49 -6.81 4.62
N MET A 208 -3.76 -5.54 4.90
CA MET A 208 -2.79 -4.46 4.72
C MET A 208 -1.99 -4.26 6.01
N VAL A 209 -0.68 -4.13 5.86
CA VAL A 209 0.27 -3.93 6.96
C VAL A 209 1.21 -2.80 6.61
N GLU A 210 1.11 -1.69 7.34
CA GLU A 210 2.02 -0.55 7.21
C GLU A 210 2.96 -0.51 8.42
N LEU A 211 4.26 -0.46 8.16
CA LEU A 211 5.33 -0.50 9.15
C LEU A 211 6.25 0.72 8.98
N PRO A 212 5.87 1.88 9.52
CA PRO A 212 6.67 3.09 9.39
C PRO A 212 8.01 2.99 10.14
N GLY A 213 9.09 3.42 9.51
CA GLY A 213 10.42 3.50 10.11
C GLY A 213 11.16 2.17 10.24
N ILE A 214 10.70 1.12 9.55
CA ILE A 214 11.42 -0.15 9.43
C ILE A 214 12.66 0.05 8.56
N LYS A 215 13.78 -0.52 9.00
CA LYS A 215 15.07 -0.46 8.30
C LYS A 215 15.43 -1.74 7.56
N GLU A 216 14.92 -2.89 8.02
CA GLU A 216 15.23 -4.22 7.50
C GLU A 216 14.01 -4.86 6.80
N PRO A 217 13.66 -4.45 5.57
CA PRO A 217 12.46 -4.93 4.88
C PRO A 217 12.51 -6.45 4.59
N GLU A 218 13.68 -7.01 4.29
CA GLU A 218 13.86 -8.44 4.04
C GLU A 218 13.50 -9.31 5.26
N ARG A 219 13.89 -8.86 6.43
CA ARG A 219 13.58 -9.54 7.69
C ARG A 219 12.08 -9.51 7.96
N VAL A 220 11.45 -8.36 7.72
CA VAL A 220 10.00 -8.20 7.86
C VAL A 220 9.25 -9.08 6.85
N ARG A 221 9.69 -9.12 5.60
CA ARG A 221 9.09 -9.93 4.54
C ARG A 221 9.06 -11.41 4.95
N LYS A 222 10.17 -11.94 5.44
CA LYS A 222 10.25 -13.33 5.95
C LYS A 222 9.31 -13.57 7.13
N LEU A 223 9.20 -12.61 8.03
CA LEU A 223 8.34 -12.70 9.21
C LEU A 223 6.84 -12.66 8.85
N LEU A 224 6.45 -11.86 7.87
CA LEU A 224 5.07 -11.72 7.45
C LEU A 224 4.59 -12.91 6.60
N GLN A 225 5.44 -13.44 5.72
CA GLN A 225 5.10 -14.57 4.85
C GLN A 225 5.23 -15.93 5.56
N GLY A 226 6.03 -16.03 6.61
CA GLY A 226 6.23 -17.25 7.36
C GLY A 226 4.93 -17.80 7.96
N SER A 227 4.54 -19.03 7.62
CA SER A 227 3.32 -19.64 8.17
C SER A 227 3.48 -20.07 9.63
N ALA A 228 4.71 -20.11 10.14
CA ALA A 228 5.10 -20.69 11.44
C ALA A 228 4.69 -22.17 11.56
N ASN A 229 4.72 -22.88 10.45
CA ASN A 229 4.46 -24.31 10.47
C ASN A 229 5.68 -25.06 11.02
N LEU A 230 5.71 -25.19 12.34
CA LEU A 230 6.74 -25.95 13.04
C LEU A 230 6.41 -27.45 12.98
N GLU A 231 7.37 -28.25 12.57
CA GLU A 231 7.24 -29.68 12.38
C GLU A 231 8.45 -30.39 12.99
N PHE A 232 8.22 -31.51 13.66
CA PHE A 232 9.26 -32.38 14.20
C PHE A 232 9.27 -33.70 13.46
N TRP A 233 10.39 -34.00 12.79
CA TRP A 233 10.50 -35.13 11.90
C TRP A 233 11.60 -36.10 12.36
N GLU A 234 11.34 -37.37 12.22
CA GLU A 234 12.39 -38.38 12.28
C GLU A 234 13.35 -38.18 11.10
N THR A 235 14.62 -38.62 11.25
CA THR A 235 15.62 -38.45 10.21
C THR A 235 16.17 -39.80 9.75
N TYR A 236 16.57 -39.84 8.48
CA TYR A 236 17.45 -40.85 7.95
C TYR A 236 18.90 -40.47 8.20
N THR A 237 19.80 -41.46 8.21
CA THR A 237 21.26 -41.19 8.16
C THR A 237 21.73 -41.06 6.70
N ALA A 238 22.83 -40.32 6.49
CA ALA A 238 23.40 -40.17 5.15
C ALA A 238 23.75 -41.52 4.51
N LYS A 239 24.20 -42.47 5.31
CA LYS A 239 24.49 -43.84 4.85
C LYS A 239 23.28 -44.56 4.29
N ASP A 240 22.11 -44.37 4.86
CA ASP A 240 20.84 -44.99 4.43
C ASP A 240 20.35 -44.44 3.10
N VAL A 241 20.63 -43.15 2.82
CA VAL A 241 20.07 -42.41 1.67
C VAL A 241 21.02 -42.40 0.46
N THR A 242 22.32 -42.48 0.68
CA THR A 242 23.31 -42.44 -0.39
C THR A 242 23.04 -43.45 -1.53
N PRO A 243 22.62 -44.72 -1.29
CA PRO A 243 22.31 -45.65 -2.38
C PRO A 243 21.15 -45.18 -3.27
N TYR A 244 20.14 -44.51 -2.69
CA TYR A 244 19.01 -44.01 -3.44
C TYR A 244 19.39 -42.77 -4.27
N LEU A 245 20.26 -41.88 -3.77
CA LEU A 245 20.81 -40.77 -4.55
C LEU A 245 21.67 -41.27 -5.73
N GLN A 246 22.39 -42.39 -5.58
CA GLN A 246 23.14 -43.02 -6.67
C GLN A 246 22.21 -43.61 -7.73
N ALA A 247 21.11 -44.26 -7.33
CA ALA A 247 20.09 -44.73 -8.24
C ALA A 247 19.40 -43.56 -9.00
N ALA A 248 19.12 -42.48 -8.30
CA ALA A 248 18.56 -41.23 -8.88
C ALA A 248 19.50 -40.63 -9.94
N ASP A 249 20.80 -40.52 -9.66
CA ASP A 249 21.81 -40.02 -10.61
C ASP A 249 21.89 -40.91 -11.87
N THR A 250 21.85 -42.23 -11.69
CA THR A 250 21.85 -43.19 -12.81
C THR A 250 20.61 -43.03 -13.70
N LYS A 251 19.44 -42.80 -13.12
CA LYS A 251 18.20 -42.51 -13.86
C LYS A 251 18.24 -41.17 -14.59
N LEU A 252 18.72 -40.15 -13.92
CA LEU A 252 18.88 -38.81 -14.52
C LEU A 252 19.84 -38.84 -15.71
N ARG A 253 20.94 -39.60 -15.63
CA ARG A 253 21.85 -39.82 -16.76
C ARG A 253 21.12 -40.38 -17.97
N ALA A 254 20.23 -41.35 -17.79
CA ALA A 254 19.43 -41.92 -18.88
C ALA A 254 18.45 -40.92 -19.49
N ILE A 255 17.82 -40.04 -18.66
CA ILE A 255 16.89 -39.02 -19.10
C ILE A 255 17.62 -37.90 -19.86
N VAL A 256 18.70 -37.37 -19.31
CA VAL A 256 19.52 -36.32 -19.95
C VAL A 256 20.13 -36.79 -21.27
N ALA A 257 20.52 -38.06 -21.36
CA ALA A 257 21.02 -38.67 -22.59
C ALA A 257 19.91 -38.82 -23.66
N SER A 258 18.64 -38.94 -23.28
CA SER A 258 17.48 -38.98 -24.20
C SER A 258 16.99 -37.61 -24.67
N GLU A 259 17.27 -36.54 -23.94
CA GLU A 259 16.87 -35.18 -24.28
C GLU A 259 17.88 -34.43 -25.17
N THR A 260 19.09 -34.93 -25.38
CA THR A 260 20.09 -34.37 -26.29
C THR A 260 19.85 -34.88 -27.73
N PRO A 261 19.46 -34.01 -28.73
CA PRO A 261 19.43 -34.44 -30.13
C PRO A 261 20.82 -34.86 -30.58
N ALA A 262 20.86 -35.99 -31.27
CA ALA A 262 22.11 -36.54 -31.83
C ALA A 262 22.69 -35.60 -32.89
N GLU A 263 23.71 -34.82 -32.55
CA GLU A 263 24.64 -34.26 -33.53
C GLU A 263 25.78 -35.26 -33.75
N GLU A 264 25.85 -35.71 -34.97
CA GLU A 264 26.81 -36.53 -35.72
C GLU A 264 28.10 -37.01 -34.99
N ALA A 265 28.12 -38.30 -34.78
CA ALA A 265 29.36 -39.02 -34.47
C ALA A 265 30.09 -39.38 -35.80
N ASP A 266 31.20 -38.74 -36.10
CA ASP A 266 32.15 -39.28 -37.08
C ASP A 266 33.18 -40.15 -36.38
N SER A 267 33.40 -41.29 -37.02
CA SER A 267 34.10 -42.46 -36.56
C SER A 267 35.60 -42.24 -36.40
N THR A 268 36.21 -42.76 -35.32
CA THR A 268 37.47 -43.50 -35.42
C THR A 268 37.58 -44.50 -34.27
N ALA A 269 37.63 -45.77 -34.66
CA ALA A 269 37.88 -46.91 -33.77
C ALA A 269 39.36 -47.01 -33.39
N ALA A 270 39.63 -47.27 -32.10
CA ALA A 270 40.80 -48.06 -31.70
C ALA A 270 40.63 -48.63 -30.28
N GLU A 271 40.54 -49.96 -30.24
CA GLU A 271 40.97 -50.89 -29.25
C GLU A 271 40.96 -50.63 -27.73
N ALA A 272 40.29 -51.58 -27.06
CA ALA A 272 40.30 -51.74 -25.60
C ALA A 272 41.63 -52.43 -25.15
N PRO A 273 42.00 -52.19 -23.88
CA PRO A 273 42.17 -53.38 -23.01
C PRO A 273 41.56 -53.25 -21.61
N ALA A 274 40.89 -54.31 -21.28
CA ALA A 274 40.71 -55.03 -20.02
C ALA A 274 40.91 -54.31 -18.64
N VAL A 275 39.85 -54.41 -17.89
CA VAL A 275 39.67 -54.76 -16.48
C VAL A 275 40.78 -54.38 -15.49
N ALA A 276 40.49 -53.40 -14.64
CA ALA A 276 41.02 -53.35 -13.27
C ALA A 276 39.92 -52.75 -12.32
N GLN A 277 39.85 -53.45 -11.21
CA GLN A 277 38.89 -53.39 -10.12
C GLN A 277 38.49 -51.98 -9.60
N ALA A 278 37.22 -51.90 -9.24
CA ALA A 278 36.62 -50.85 -8.49
C ALA A 278 37.31 -50.56 -7.16
N THR A 279 37.91 -49.39 -7.04
CA THR A 279 38.18 -48.73 -5.78
C THR A 279 37.57 -47.36 -5.84
N SER A 280 36.58 -47.17 -4.95
CA SER A 280 35.85 -45.96 -4.55
C SER A 280 35.97 -44.73 -5.46
N THR A 281 34.93 -44.46 -6.23
CA THR A 281 34.71 -43.28 -7.05
C THR A 281 34.68 -41.97 -6.23
N ALA A 282 34.55 -42.01 -4.91
CA ALA A 282 34.58 -40.86 -4.03
C ALA A 282 35.96 -40.21 -3.87
N ASP A 283 37.05 -41.00 -3.89
CA ASP A 283 38.39 -40.45 -3.71
C ASP A 283 38.98 -39.85 -4.99
N SER A 284 38.57 -40.32 -6.17
CA SER A 284 39.01 -39.74 -7.45
C SER A 284 38.32 -38.39 -7.74
N LEU A 285 37.04 -38.19 -7.30
CA LEU A 285 36.33 -36.95 -7.45
C LEU A 285 36.85 -35.86 -6.51
N ALA A 286 37.24 -36.24 -5.27
CA ALA A 286 37.86 -35.35 -4.30
C ALA A 286 39.26 -34.87 -4.70
N ALA A 287 39.99 -35.66 -5.50
CA ALA A 287 41.29 -35.29 -6.04
C ALA A 287 41.20 -34.34 -7.25
N ALA A 288 40.16 -34.47 -8.07
CA ALA A 288 39.92 -33.59 -9.23
C ALA A 288 39.52 -32.18 -8.85
N LEU A 289 38.88 -31.98 -7.68
CA LEU A 289 38.38 -30.67 -7.20
C LEU A 289 39.46 -29.84 -6.48
N LYS A 290 40.68 -30.34 -6.26
CA LYS A 290 41.78 -29.64 -5.57
C LYS A 290 42.79 -28.92 -6.46
N GLY A 291 42.69 -28.98 -7.81
CA GLY A 291 43.63 -28.38 -8.75
C GLY A 291 43.07 -27.12 -9.42
N GLU A 292 43.58 -25.95 -9.05
CA GLU A 292 43.41 -24.73 -9.83
C GLU A 292 44.14 -24.85 -11.17
N ASN A 293 43.41 -24.82 -12.32
CA ASN A 293 43.82 -24.12 -13.55
C ASN A 293 42.88 -24.32 -14.76
N LYS A 294 42.92 -23.44 -15.67
CA LYS A 294 42.13 -23.04 -16.84
C LYS A 294 41.69 -24.10 -17.91
N THR A 295 41.47 -25.36 -17.57
CA THR A 295 40.97 -26.40 -18.51
C THR A 295 39.53 -26.85 -18.14
N GLN A 296 38.87 -26.15 -17.19
CA GLN A 296 37.73 -26.67 -16.41
C GLN A 296 36.36 -26.62 -17.07
N THR A 297 36.14 -25.90 -18.17
CA THR A 297 34.78 -25.78 -18.76
C THR A 297 34.38 -26.98 -19.61
N ALA A 298 35.33 -27.68 -20.23
CA ALA A 298 35.07 -28.89 -21.01
C ALA A 298 34.85 -30.10 -20.10
N ASP A 299 35.65 -30.22 -19.02
CA ASP A 299 35.56 -31.34 -18.05
C ASP A 299 34.24 -31.27 -17.24
N LEU A 300 33.78 -30.08 -16.84
CA LEU A 300 32.52 -29.90 -16.13
C LEU A 300 31.29 -30.25 -16.98
N ALA A 301 31.31 -29.98 -18.28
CA ALA A 301 30.22 -30.35 -19.18
C ALA A 301 30.15 -31.87 -19.40
N GLN A 302 31.28 -32.53 -19.34
CA GLN A 302 31.35 -34.00 -19.44
C GLN A 302 30.91 -34.67 -18.14
N ILE A 303 31.34 -34.15 -16.99
CA ILE A 303 30.88 -34.60 -15.66
C ILE A 303 29.37 -34.43 -15.49
N LYS A 304 28.78 -33.30 -15.96
CA LYS A 304 27.34 -33.11 -15.97
C LYS A 304 26.57 -34.10 -16.85
N LYS A 305 27.17 -34.63 -17.91
CA LYS A 305 26.57 -35.68 -18.74
C LYS A 305 26.67 -37.08 -18.11
N GLU A 306 27.74 -37.36 -17.40
CA GLU A 306 27.98 -38.66 -16.76
C GLU A 306 27.29 -38.78 -15.40
N HIS A 307 27.26 -37.69 -14.60
CA HIS A 307 26.70 -37.64 -13.27
C HIS A 307 25.93 -36.34 -13.07
N PRO A 308 24.73 -36.15 -13.67
CA PRO A 308 24.00 -34.90 -13.66
C PRO A 308 23.64 -34.39 -12.26
N LEU A 309 23.32 -35.27 -11.32
CA LEU A 309 23.02 -34.90 -9.94
C LEU A 309 24.31 -34.61 -9.15
N PHE A 310 25.31 -35.46 -9.22
CA PHE A 310 26.54 -35.32 -8.42
C PHE A 310 27.51 -34.24 -8.95
N ALA A 311 27.29 -33.73 -10.15
CA ALA A 311 28.01 -32.58 -10.65
C ALA A 311 27.68 -31.27 -9.85
N ILE A 312 26.48 -31.21 -9.25
CA ILE A 312 25.96 -30.04 -8.52
C ILE A 312 25.63 -30.34 -7.06
N LEU A 313 25.57 -31.62 -6.66
CA LEU A 313 25.25 -32.09 -5.30
C LEU A 313 26.43 -32.89 -4.73
N GLN A 314 27.05 -32.42 -3.66
CA GLN A 314 28.16 -33.10 -2.96
C GLN A 314 27.61 -33.96 -1.84
N VAL A 315 27.74 -35.28 -1.95
CA VAL A 315 27.32 -36.23 -0.90
C VAL A 315 28.19 -36.07 0.33
N ASN A 316 27.58 -36.19 1.52
CA ASN A 316 28.30 -36.13 2.79
C ASN A 316 29.27 -37.32 2.95
N PRO A 317 30.58 -37.07 2.96
CA PRO A 317 31.57 -38.16 3.00
C PRO A 317 31.60 -38.92 4.34
N SER A 318 31.10 -38.29 5.43
CA SER A 318 31.11 -38.95 6.75
C SER A 318 30.09 -40.08 6.86
N GLY A 319 29.05 -40.10 6.03
CA GLY A 319 27.96 -41.06 6.09
C GLY A 319 27.17 -41.05 7.39
N GLN A 320 27.50 -40.16 8.33
CA GLN A 320 26.87 -40.04 9.65
C GLN A 320 25.97 -38.80 9.72
N GLY A 321 24.95 -38.85 10.58
CA GLY A 321 24.03 -37.75 10.80
C GLY A 321 22.95 -37.62 9.72
N PRO A 322 22.05 -36.65 9.89
CA PRO A 322 20.90 -36.43 9.01
C PRO A 322 21.21 -35.60 7.75
N VAL A 323 22.37 -34.95 7.68
CA VAL A 323 22.82 -34.19 6.50
C VAL A 323 23.35 -35.19 5.48
N VAL A 324 22.69 -35.30 4.34
CA VAL A 324 23.02 -36.27 3.29
C VAL A 324 23.90 -35.69 2.20
N ALA A 325 23.80 -34.38 1.94
CA ALA A 325 24.61 -33.74 0.91
C ALA A 325 24.70 -32.22 1.14
N TYR A 326 25.57 -31.60 0.36
CA TYR A 326 25.83 -30.16 0.32
C TYR A 326 25.67 -29.64 -1.11
N ALA A 327 25.12 -28.45 -1.30
CA ALA A 327 25.07 -27.84 -2.62
C ALA A 327 25.15 -26.30 -2.54
N ASN A 328 25.59 -25.67 -3.63
CA ASN A 328 25.57 -24.23 -3.74
C ASN A 328 24.12 -23.74 -3.89
N TYR A 329 23.81 -22.58 -3.31
CA TYR A 329 22.43 -22.02 -3.37
C TYR A 329 21.92 -21.83 -4.81
N LYS A 330 22.80 -21.56 -5.77
CA LYS A 330 22.47 -21.39 -7.20
C LYS A 330 21.96 -22.67 -7.85
N ASP A 331 22.40 -23.80 -7.36
CA ASP A 331 22.11 -25.11 -7.93
C ASP A 331 20.91 -25.80 -7.26
N THR A 332 20.41 -25.23 -6.15
CA THR A 332 19.28 -25.81 -5.38
C THR A 332 18.01 -25.96 -6.20
N ALA A 333 17.70 -25.00 -7.09
CA ALA A 333 16.52 -25.06 -7.95
C ALA A 333 16.64 -26.20 -8.97
N GLU A 334 17.81 -26.40 -9.58
CA GLU A 334 18.07 -27.50 -10.53
C GLU A 334 18.03 -28.84 -9.82
N ILE A 335 18.61 -28.93 -8.63
CA ILE A 335 18.56 -30.15 -7.80
C ILE A 335 17.11 -30.49 -7.44
N ASN A 336 16.32 -29.53 -6.99
CA ASN A 336 14.92 -29.75 -6.68
C ASN A 336 14.12 -30.22 -7.89
N ARG A 337 14.38 -29.66 -9.08
CA ARG A 337 13.78 -30.11 -10.33
C ARG A 337 14.11 -31.58 -10.63
N TYR A 338 15.36 -31.97 -10.53
CA TYR A 338 15.79 -33.36 -10.74
C TYR A 338 15.16 -34.33 -9.74
N LEU A 339 15.14 -33.97 -8.46
CA LEU A 339 14.55 -34.77 -7.39
C LEU A 339 13.03 -34.86 -7.43
N SER A 340 12.34 -33.90 -8.12
CA SER A 340 10.87 -33.87 -8.29
C SER A 340 10.38 -34.68 -9.49
N MET A 341 11.29 -35.15 -10.38
CA MET A 341 10.91 -35.97 -11.55
C MET A 341 10.27 -37.29 -11.12
N PRO A 342 9.12 -37.70 -11.70
CA PRO A 342 8.43 -38.95 -11.30
C PRO A 342 9.31 -40.20 -11.40
N GLU A 343 10.19 -40.26 -12.42
CA GLU A 343 11.11 -41.36 -12.67
C GLU A 343 12.19 -41.45 -11.58
N VAL A 344 12.62 -40.30 -11.05
CA VAL A 344 13.59 -40.22 -9.96
C VAL A 344 12.94 -40.53 -8.62
N GLN A 345 11.71 -40.04 -8.41
CA GLN A 345 10.93 -40.34 -7.20
C GLN A 345 10.60 -41.85 -7.08
N ALA A 346 10.44 -42.53 -8.20
CA ALA A 346 10.20 -43.99 -8.19
C ALA A 346 11.37 -44.80 -7.60
N GLU A 347 12.61 -44.29 -7.67
CA GLU A 347 13.80 -44.94 -7.10
C GLU A 347 14.01 -44.60 -5.61
N MET A 348 13.20 -43.69 -5.05
CA MET A 348 13.32 -43.25 -3.65
C MET A 348 12.27 -43.92 -2.76
N PRO A 349 12.54 -44.14 -1.47
CA PRO A 349 11.55 -44.59 -0.51
C PRO A 349 10.39 -43.60 -0.44
N LYS A 350 9.14 -44.07 -0.39
CA LYS A 350 7.94 -43.25 -0.33
C LYS A 350 7.84 -42.37 0.92
N ASP A 351 8.52 -42.77 1.98
CA ASP A 351 8.60 -42.04 3.26
C ASP A 351 9.82 -41.11 3.37
N LEU A 352 10.70 -41.07 2.37
CA LEU A 352 11.81 -40.12 2.32
C LEU A 352 11.35 -38.74 1.81
N ARG A 353 11.76 -37.72 2.52
CA ARG A 353 11.63 -36.32 2.09
C ARG A 353 12.99 -35.66 2.26
N LEU A 354 13.38 -34.87 1.27
CA LEU A 354 14.60 -34.08 1.30
C LEU A 354 14.25 -32.62 1.55
N LYS A 355 14.94 -31.98 2.50
CA LYS A 355 14.71 -30.60 2.92
C LYS A 355 16.02 -29.86 3.07
N TRP A 356 16.06 -28.61 2.66
CA TRP A 356 17.24 -27.76 2.81
C TRP A 356 17.35 -27.15 4.20
N GLY A 357 18.57 -26.94 4.67
CA GLY A 357 18.87 -26.16 5.86
C GLY A 357 18.57 -24.67 5.63
N VAL A 358 18.17 -23.96 6.68
CA VAL A 358 17.84 -22.53 6.61
C VAL A 358 19.08 -21.65 6.54
N SER A 359 20.19 -22.08 7.16
CA SER A 359 21.45 -21.35 7.22
C SER A 359 22.50 -21.97 6.31
N PRO A 360 23.44 -21.17 5.77
CA PRO A 360 24.59 -21.71 5.07
C PRO A 360 25.46 -22.58 5.99
N TYR A 361 26.20 -23.49 5.39
CA TYR A 361 27.13 -24.35 6.10
C TYR A 361 28.21 -23.56 6.84
N GLU A 362 28.38 -23.81 8.13
CA GLU A 362 29.23 -23.03 9.05
C GLU A 362 30.67 -22.84 8.59
N TYR A 363 31.23 -23.86 7.90
CA TYR A 363 32.65 -23.88 7.47
C TYR A 363 32.83 -23.33 6.04
N ASP A 364 31.79 -22.84 5.38
CA ASP A 364 31.91 -22.21 4.07
C ASP A 364 32.21 -20.69 4.24
N PRO A 365 33.43 -20.24 3.91
CA PRO A 365 33.83 -18.85 4.08
C PRO A 365 33.07 -17.88 3.16
N LYS A 366 32.38 -18.37 2.14
CA LYS A 366 31.56 -17.58 1.21
C LYS A 366 30.06 -17.61 1.55
N ALA A 367 29.66 -18.44 2.55
CA ALA A 367 28.27 -18.63 2.96
C ALA A 367 27.32 -18.97 1.79
N GLN A 368 27.78 -19.73 0.82
CA GLN A 368 27.04 -20.10 -0.40
C GLN A 368 26.58 -21.55 -0.46
N THR A 369 27.09 -22.39 0.44
CA THR A 369 26.80 -23.82 0.49
C THR A 369 25.72 -24.10 1.54
N PHE A 370 24.69 -24.84 1.15
CA PHE A 370 23.59 -25.26 2.02
C PHE A 370 23.58 -26.78 2.22
N GLU A 371 23.10 -27.19 3.39
CA GLU A 371 22.98 -28.58 3.80
C GLU A 371 21.64 -29.17 3.34
N LEU A 372 21.67 -30.39 2.76
CA LEU A 372 20.48 -31.16 2.41
C LEU A 372 20.23 -32.23 3.48
N TYR A 373 19.08 -32.18 4.11
CA TYR A 373 18.66 -33.10 5.16
C TYR A 373 17.70 -34.15 4.63
N ALA A 374 17.78 -35.36 5.13
CA ALA A 374 16.86 -36.44 4.85
C ALA A 374 15.94 -36.69 6.05
N ILE A 375 14.65 -36.41 5.87
CA ILE A 375 13.61 -36.63 6.88
C ILE A 375 12.75 -37.83 6.50
N ARG A 376 12.13 -38.45 7.50
CA ARG A 376 11.30 -39.64 7.37
C ARG A 376 9.84 -39.32 7.68
N SER A 377 8.93 -39.57 6.75
CA SER A 377 7.48 -39.40 6.90
C SER A 377 6.88 -40.71 7.42
N THR A 378 6.65 -40.83 8.71
CA THR A 378 6.12 -42.02 9.36
C THR A 378 4.60 -42.11 9.34
N GLU A 379 3.92 -40.96 9.20
CA GLU A 379 2.45 -40.88 9.16
C GLU A 379 1.89 -41.17 7.75
N ARG A 380 0.80 -41.94 7.66
CA ARG A 380 0.14 -42.26 6.38
C ARG A 380 -0.35 -41.05 5.58
N ASN A 381 -0.63 -39.94 6.26
CA ASN A 381 -1.13 -38.70 5.68
C ASN A 381 0.00 -37.76 5.22
N GLY A 382 1.26 -38.18 5.32
CA GLY A 382 2.42 -37.34 5.02
C GLY A 382 2.63 -36.14 5.96
N LYS A 383 1.92 -36.13 7.11
CA LYS A 383 2.07 -35.13 8.17
C LYS A 383 3.26 -35.45 9.07
N ALA A 384 3.75 -34.43 9.76
CA ALA A 384 4.79 -34.62 10.77
C ALA A 384 4.26 -35.41 11.98
N PRO A 385 5.10 -36.25 12.60
CA PRO A 385 4.73 -36.95 13.84
C PRO A 385 4.31 -36.01 14.96
N LEU A 386 4.84 -34.79 15.00
CA LEU A 386 4.46 -33.71 15.91
C LEU A 386 4.52 -32.36 15.19
N GLU A 387 3.43 -31.61 15.29
CA GLU A 387 3.31 -30.25 14.73
C GLU A 387 3.42 -29.19 15.84
N GLY A 388 3.64 -27.94 15.45
CA GLY A 388 3.86 -26.81 16.37
C GLY A 388 2.63 -26.29 17.11
N ASP A 389 1.44 -26.78 16.80
CA ASP A 389 0.19 -26.48 17.51
C ASP A 389 0.22 -26.87 18.99
N VAL A 390 1.12 -27.75 19.35
CA VAL A 390 1.34 -28.17 20.74
C VAL A 390 2.24 -27.22 21.55
N VAL A 391 2.90 -26.25 20.89
CA VAL A 391 3.80 -25.30 21.56
C VAL A 391 2.99 -24.19 22.25
N VAL A 392 3.13 -24.07 23.56
CA VAL A 392 2.41 -23.07 24.37
C VAL A 392 3.24 -21.82 24.58
N SER A 393 4.56 -21.97 24.72
CA SER A 393 5.47 -20.87 25.01
C SER A 393 6.83 -21.10 24.34
N ALA A 394 7.43 -20.02 23.90
CA ALA A 394 8.80 -20.02 23.38
C ALA A 394 9.53 -18.75 23.86
N LYS A 395 10.83 -18.87 24.17
CA LYS A 395 11.69 -17.76 24.63
C LYS A 395 13.06 -17.89 24.01
N ASP A 396 13.66 -16.75 23.68
CA ASP A 396 15.05 -16.65 23.35
C ASP A 396 15.92 -16.76 24.60
N GLU A 397 16.86 -17.69 24.60
CA GLU A 397 17.78 -17.97 25.70
C GLU A 397 19.18 -18.29 25.15
N TYR A 398 20.14 -18.49 26.02
CA TYR A 398 21.45 -18.99 25.63
C TYR A 398 21.59 -20.46 26.07
N ASP A 399 22.23 -21.26 25.23
CA ASP A 399 22.54 -22.66 25.59
C ASP A 399 23.64 -22.73 26.63
N HIS A 400 23.98 -23.96 27.04
CA HIS A 400 25.07 -24.22 28.02
C HIS A 400 26.45 -23.77 27.52
N TYR A 401 26.60 -23.50 26.24
CA TYR A 401 27.85 -23.03 25.62
C TYR A 401 27.84 -21.54 25.37
N GLY A 402 26.79 -20.83 25.80
CA GLY A 402 26.63 -19.39 25.57
C GLY A 402 26.23 -19.02 24.16
N LYS A 403 25.76 -19.98 23.32
CA LYS A 403 25.23 -19.71 21.99
C LYS A 403 23.72 -19.38 22.07
N PRO A 404 23.20 -18.45 21.22
CA PRO A 404 21.77 -18.16 21.17
C PRO A 404 20.94 -19.42 20.82
N ALA A 405 19.86 -19.62 21.54
CA ALA A 405 18.96 -20.77 21.39
C ALA A 405 17.52 -20.37 21.69
N VAL A 406 16.56 -21.19 21.35
CA VAL A 406 15.13 -20.97 21.63
C VAL A 406 14.62 -22.08 22.55
N SER A 407 14.23 -21.71 23.75
CA SER A 407 13.54 -22.57 24.70
C SER A 407 12.06 -22.60 24.38
N MET A 408 11.44 -23.78 24.34
CA MET A 408 10.02 -23.96 24.10
C MET A 408 9.39 -24.92 25.11
N SER A 409 8.11 -24.69 25.40
CA SER A 409 7.30 -25.58 26.24
C SER A 409 6.02 -25.99 25.50
N MET A 410 5.65 -27.26 25.66
CA MET A 410 4.51 -27.88 25.01
C MET A 410 3.35 -28.08 25.99
N ASN A 411 2.13 -28.20 25.45
CA ASN A 411 0.96 -28.60 26.20
C ASN A 411 1.05 -30.09 26.63
N THR A 412 0.11 -30.56 27.42
CA THR A 412 0.13 -31.91 28.00
C THR A 412 0.11 -33.00 26.93
N ASP A 413 -0.62 -32.83 25.83
CA ASP A 413 -0.66 -33.80 24.72
C ASP A 413 0.62 -33.77 23.90
N GLY A 414 1.15 -32.58 23.63
CA GLY A 414 2.45 -32.39 23.00
C GLY A 414 3.57 -33.05 23.80
N ALA A 415 3.59 -32.83 25.12
CA ALA A 415 4.58 -33.43 26.01
C ALA A 415 4.55 -34.96 25.95
N ARG A 416 3.37 -35.59 25.91
CA ARG A 416 3.25 -37.05 25.77
C ARG A 416 3.76 -37.55 24.42
N ARG A 417 3.35 -36.90 23.31
CA ARG A 417 3.83 -37.27 21.95
C ARG A 417 5.32 -37.04 21.81
N TRP A 418 5.84 -35.95 22.36
CA TRP A 418 7.26 -35.63 22.36
C TRP A 418 8.09 -36.65 23.15
N ALA A 419 7.61 -37.06 24.32
CA ALA A 419 8.25 -38.12 25.10
C ALA A 419 8.32 -39.44 24.30
N GLN A 420 7.22 -39.81 23.64
CA GLN A 420 7.19 -41.00 22.80
C GLN A 420 8.15 -40.88 21.60
N LEU A 421 8.15 -39.76 20.90
CA LEU A 421 9.01 -39.52 19.73
C LEU A 421 10.48 -39.50 20.11
N THR A 422 10.85 -38.83 21.20
CA THR A 422 12.24 -38.81 21.70
C THR A 422 12.69 -40.18 22.19
N LYS A 423 11.84 -40.96 22.86
CA LYS A 423 12.11 -42.33 23.30
C LYS A 423 12.43 -43.26 22.13
N GLN A 424 11.68 -43.18 21.02
CA GLN A 424 11.86 -43.99 19.83
C GLN A 424 13.13 -43.61 19.03
N ASN A 425 13.64 -42.41 19.20
CA ASN A 425 14.76 -41.86 18.47
C ASN A 425 15.98 -41.58 19.33
N ILE A 426 16.16 -42.27 20.47
CA ILE A 426 17.38 -42.17 21.29
C ILE A 426 18.59 -42.60 20.44
N GLY A 427 19.62 -41.73 20.39
CA GLY A 427 20.81 -41.93 19.58
C GLY A 427 20.66 -41.56 18.10
N LYS A 428 19.47 -41.04 17.69
CA LYS A 428 19.20 -40.51 16.36
C LYS A 428 18.89 -38.99 16.45
N SER A 429 18.87 -38.32 15.33
CA SER A 429 18.48 -36.92 15.26
C SER A 429 17.00 -36.79 14.99
N ILE A 430 16.39 -35.72 15.54
CA ILE A 430 15.06 -35.27 15.18
C ILE A 430 15.22 -33.89 14.50
N ALA A 431 14.78 -33.81 13.24
CA ALA A 431 14.81 -32.54 12.50
C ALA A 431 13.68 -31.62 12.95
N ILE A 432 14.02 -30.38 13.26
CA ILE A 432 13.10 -29.28 13.56
C ILE A 432 12.98 -28.47 12.28
N VAL A 433 11.83 -28.61 11.63
CA VAL A 433 11.51 -27.98 10.36
C VAL A 433 10.52 -26.86 10.60
N LEU A 434 10.78 -25.69 10.06
CA LEU A 434 9.86 -24.56 10.08
C LEU A 434 9.67 -24.05 8.64
N ASP A 435 8.43 -23.99 8.21
CA ASP A 435 8.05 -23.54 6.87
C ASP A 435 8.81 -24.25 5.73
N GLY A 436 9.08 -25.53 5.94
CA GLY A 436 9.72 -26.39 4.95
C GLY A 436 11.26 -26.42 4.96
N TYR A 437 11.91 -25.61 5.79
CA TYR A 437 13.36 -25.58 5.97
C TYR A 437 13.79 -26.18 7.30
N VAL A 438 14.92 -26.87 7.33
CA VAL A 438 15.48 -27.44 8.56
C VAL A 438 16.26 -26.36 9.30
N TYR A 439 15.81 -26.04 10.50
CA TYR A 439 16.49 -25.09 11.39
C TYR A 439 17.56 -25.75 12.24
N SER A 440 17.30 -26.97 12.66
CA SER A 440 18.21 -27.76 13.49
C SER A 440 17.83 -29.24 13.43
N ALA A 441 18.80 -30.12 13.63
CA ALA A 441 18.54 -31.54 13.76
C ALA A 441 19.39 -32.14 14.90
N PRO A 442 19.05 -31.79 16.19
CA PRO A 442 19.81 -32.26 17.34
C PRO A 442 19.67 -33.76 17.57
N ASN A 443 20.73 -34.37 18.08
CA ASN A 443 20.68 -35.75 18.51
C ASN A 443 19.90 -35.88 19.82
N VAL A 444 19.08 -36.94 19.90
CA VAL A 444 18.30 -37.25 21.08
C VAL A 444 19.13 -38.09 22.03
N ASN A 445 19.52 -37.53 23.16
CA ASN A 445 20.31 -38.26 24.16
C ASN A 445 19.43 -39.08 25.12
N ASN A 446 18.27 -38.57 25.50
CA ASN A 446 17.34 -39.16 26.46
C ASN A 446 15.90 -38.90 26.08
N GLU A 447 14.97 -39.67 26.67
CA GLU A 447 13.53 -39.40 26.63
C GLU A 447 13.23 -38.06 27.34
N ILE A 448 12.44 -37.16 26.69
CA ILE A 448 12.06 -35.84 27.21
C ILE A 448 10.60 -35.88 27.65
N THR A 449 10.34 -36.14 28.93
CA THR A 449 8.98 -36.32 29.48
C THR A 449 8.27 -35.03 29.85
N GLY A 450 9.03 -33.92 30.09
CA GLY A 450 8.45 -32.65 30.59
C GLY A 450 7.91 -31.68 29.53
N GLY A 451 8.03 -32.02 28.22
CA GLY A 451 7.57 -31.15 27.14
C GLY A 451 8.36 -29.83 26.99
N ASN A 452 9.44 -29.65 27.77
CA ASN A 452 10.35 -28.52 27.63
C ASN A 452 11.53 -28.93 26.77
N SER A 453 11.82 -28.16 25.74
CA SER A 453 12.91 -28.45 24.79
C SER A 453 13.57 -27.16 24.35
N GLN A 454 14.84 -27.28 23.97
CA GLN A 454 15.60 -26.15 23.46
C GLN A 454 15.99 -26.42 22.01
N ILE A 455 15.68 -25.48 21.13
CA ILE A 455 16.12 -25.47 19.75
C ILE A 455 17.48 -24.80 19.73
N THR A 456 18.51 -25.59 19.47
CA THR A 456 19.88 -25.13 19.34
C THR A 456 20.29 -25.16 17.87
N GLY A 457 21.10 -24.20 17.45
CA GLY A 457 21.57 -24.08 16.07
C GLY A 457 22.54 -22.91 15.94
N HIS A 458 22.90 -22.57 14.70
CA HIS A 458 23.75 -21.41 14.41
C HIS A 458 22.90 -20.14 14.27
N PHE A 459 22.29 -19.70 15.40
CA PHE A 459 21.47 -18.50 15.44
C PHE A 459 22.28 -17.27 15.84
N THR A 460 22.00 -16.13 15.19
CA THR A 460 22.30 -14.83 15.82
C THR A 460 21.29 -14.55 16.95
N PRO A 461 21.61 -13.68 17.90
CA PRO A 461 20.65 -13.29 18.95
C PRO A 461 19.32 -12.81 18.37
N GLU A 462 19.36 -12.03 17.27
CA GLU A 462 18.20 -11.54 16.58
C GLU A 462 17.36 -12.67 15.94
N GLN A 463 18.02 -13.63 15.29
CA GLN A 463 17.34 -14.78 14.70
C GLN A 463 16.66 -15.66 15.77
N ALA A 464 17.30 -15.88 16.91
CA ALA A 464 16.71 -16.63 18.02
C ALA A 464 15.49 -15.91 18.58
N LYS A 465 15.56 -14.59 18.73
CA LYS A 465 14.44 -13.75 19.17
C LYS A 465 13.28 -13.78 18.18
N ASP A 466 13.55 -13.67 16.88
CA ASP A 466 12.52 -13.73 15.84
C ASP A 466 11.84 -15.09 15.80
N LEU A 467 12.62 -16.17 15.85
CA LEU A 467 12.10 -17.53 15.91
C LEU A 467 11.21 -17.75 17.15
N ALA A 468 11.65 -17.30 18.31
CA ALA A 468 10.84 -17.37 19.54
C ALA A 468 9.53 -16.58 19.42
N ASN A 469 9.56 -15.41 18.80
CA ASN A 469 8.35 -14.58 18.55
C ASN A 469 7.39 -15.25 17.57
N VAL A 470 7.91 -15.82 16.48
CA VAL A 470 7.12 -16.56 15.49
C VAL A 470 6.43 -17.77 16.13
N LEU A 471 7.17 -18.59 16.87
CA LEU A 471 6.64 -19.76 17.56
C LEU A 471 5.58 -19.40 18.60
N ARG A 472 5.77 -18.30 19.33
CA ARG A 472 4.82 -17.80 20.33
C ARG A 472 3.56 -17.20 19.72
N SER A 473 3.62 -16.66 18.50
CA SER A 473 2.46 -16.09 17.82
C SER A 473 1.53 -17.15 17.23
N GLY A 474 2.01 -18.38 17.07
CA GLY A 474 1.26 -19.51 16.56
C GLY A 474 1.29 -19.65 15.04
N LYS A 475 0.75 -20.79 14.57
CA LYS A 475 0.65 -21.18 13.17
C LYS A 475 -0.45 -20.39 12.46
N MET A 476 -0.19 -19.91 11.25
CA MET A 476 -1.25 -19.40 10.38
C MET A 476 -2.04 -20.55 9.76
N PRO A 477 -3.37 -20.41 9.61
CA PRO A 477 -4.21 -21.43 8.98
C PRO A 477 -3.81 -21.77 7.54
N ALA A 478 -3.30 -20.77 6.82
CA ALA A 478 -2.77 -20.91 5.47
C ALA A 478 -1.62 -19.92 5.25
N PRO A 479 -0.73 -20.17 4.28
CA PRO A 479 0.32 -19.23 3.94
C PRO A 479 -0.27 -17.91 3.42
N ALA A 480 0.43 -16.82 3.66
CA ALA A 480 0.09 -15.50 3.12
C ALA A 480 1.18 -15.06 2.14
N HIS A 481 0.76 -14.53 0.99
CA HIS A 481 1.65 -14.05 -0.06
C HIS A 481 1.56 -12.53 -0.14
N ILE A 482 2.70 -11.88 -0.41
CA ILE A 482 2.73 -10.44 -0.65
C ILE A 482 2.29 -10.16 -2.08
N VAL A 483 1.09 -9.56 -2.23
CA VAL A 483 0.51 -9.18 -3.53
C VAL A 483 0.80 -7.73 -3.91
N GLN A 484 1.08 -6.89 -2.92
CA GLN A 484 1.59 -5.53 -3.10
C GLN A 484 2.63 -5.21 -2.04
N GLU A 485 3.68 -4.51 -2.43
CA GLU A 485 4.74 -4.07 -1.54
C GLU A 485 5.24 -2.69 -1.95
N ASP A 486 5.39 -1.81 -0.97
CA ASP A 486 5.97 -0.48 -1.11
C ASP A 486 7.05 -0.31 -0.05
N ILE A 487 8.29 -0.11 -0.46
CA ILE A 487 9.43 0.16 0.44
C ILE A 487 9.97 1.55 0.13
N VAL A 488 10.03 2.39 1.14
CA VAL A 488 10.52 3.77 1.04
C VAL A 488 11.68 3.96 1.99
N GLY A 489 12.82 4.38 1.48
CA GLY A 489 14.01 4.68 2.29
C GLY A 489 13.81 5.92 3.17
N PRO A 490 14.45 5.99 4.34
CA PRO A 490 14.28 7.10 5.29
C PRO A 490 14.71 8.46 4.73
N SER A 491 15.72 8.50 3.87
CA SER A 491 16.20 9.74 3.24
C SER A 491 15.16 10.34 2.28
N LEU A 492 14.45 9.51 1.51
CA LEU A 492 13.38 9.96 0.64
C LEU A 492 12.22 10.52 1.46
N GLY A 493 11.89 9.87 2.59
CA GLY A 493 10.90 10.36 3.54
C GLY A 493 11.27 11.75 4.09
N GLN A 494 12.52 11.95 4.53
CA GLN A 494 12.97 13.25 5.05
C GLN A 494 12.95 14.36 4.00
N ALA A 495 13.35 14.07 2.75
CA ALA A 495 13.28 15.02 1.65
C ALA A 495 11.82 15.42 1.36
N SER A 496 10.91 14.44 1.37
CA SER A 496 9.48 14.66 1.19
C SER A 496 8.87 15.50 2.31
N ILE A 497 9.25 15.26 3.57
CA ILE A 497 8.83 16.08 4.72
C ILE A 497 9.27 17.53 4.52
N ASN A 498 10.53 17.76 4.19
CA ASN A 498 11.05 19.11 4.03
C ASN A 498 10.35 19.86 2.90
N ALA A 499 10.13 19.22 1.76
CA ALA A 499 9.41 19.81 0.62
C ALA A 499 7.93 20.07 0.98
N GLY A 500 7.26 19.12 1.64
CA GLY A 500 5.87 19.25 2.07
C GLY A 500 5.67 20.38 3.09
N ILE A 501 6.51 20.45 4.13
CA ILE A 501 6.44 21.51 5.15
C ILE A 501 6.76 22.88 4.55
N MET A 502 7.77 22.97 3.68
CA MET A 502 8.12 24.22 3.01
C MET A 502 6.97 24.73 2.14
N SER A 503 6.38 23.84 1.30
CA SER A 503 5.22 24.22 0.48
C SER A 503 4.02 24.66 1.31
N PHE A 504 3.78 23.96 2.44
CA PHE A 504 2.72 24.29 3.39
C PHE A 504 2.91 25.67 4.03
N ILE A 505 4.09 25.98 4.57
CA ILE A 505 4.37 27.27 5.22
C ILE A 505 4.26 28.41 4.22
N VAL A 506 4.84 28.26 3.01
CA VAL A 506 4.75 29.28 1.97
C VAL A 506 3.31 29.50 1.52
N ALA A 507 2.54 28.43 1.31
CA ALA A 507 1.14 28.52 0.95
C ALA A 507 0.31 29.24 2.03
N LEU A 508 0.53 28.90 3.30
CA LEU A 508 -0.14 29.54 4.43
C LEU A 508 0.16 31.05 4.50
N ILE A 509 1.44 31.42 4.38
CA ILE A 509 1.83 32.84 4.41
C ILE A 509 1.23 33.62 3.23
N LEU A 510 1.28 33.08 2.02
CA LEU A 510 0.71 33.73 0.84
C LEU A 510 -0.82 33.89 0.96
N LEU A 511 -1.48 32.86 1.48
CA LEU A 511 -2.92 32.90 1.72
C LEU A 511 -3.31 33.94 2.79
N MET A 512 -2.51 34.03 3.87
CA MET A 512 -2.72 35.05 4.91
C MET A 512 -2.53 36.47 4.37
N ILE A 513 -1.52 36.69 3.52
CA ILE A 513 -1.29 37.97 2.84
C ILE A 513 -2.47 38.29 1.89
N TYR A 514 -2.90 37.27 1.11
CA TYR A 514 -4.05 37.42 0.20
C TYR A 514 -5.32 37.86 0.91
N MET A 515 -5.67 37.21 2.05
CA MET A 515 -6.86 37.58 2.83
C MET A 515 -6.79 38.98 3.38
N CYS A 516 -5.64 39.40 3.90
CA CYS A 516 -5.47 40.81 4.36
C CYS A 516 -5.52 41.81 3.20
N SER A 517 -4.96 41.44 2.05
CA SER A 517 -4.96 42.28 0.84
C SER A 517 -6.36 42.47 0.26
N MET A 518 -7.20 41.43 0.26
CA MET A 518 -8.55 41.49 -0.33
C MET A 518 -9.61 42.08 0.61
N TYR A 519 -9.63 41.66 1.88
CA TYR A 519 -10.71 42.02 2.82
C TYR A 519 -10.34 43.07 3.85
N GLY A 520 -9.09 43.58 3.80
CA GLY A 520 -8.56 44.56 4.75
C GLY A 520 -7.94 43.89 5.98
N PHE A 521 -7.18 44.66 6.76
CA PHE A 521 -6.33 44.12 7.81
C PHE A 521 -7.12 43.38 8.90
N ILE A 522 -8.17 43.97 9.47
CA ILE A 522 -8.90 43.34 10.60
C ILE A 522 -9.70 42.12 10.16
N PRO A 523 -10.57 42.16 9.12
CA PRO A 523 -11.28 40.98 8.65
C PRO A 523 -10.30 39.88 8.15
N GLY A 524 -9.21 40.28 7.47
CA GLY A 524 -8.16 39.37 7.04
C GLY A 524 -7.50 38.65 8.22
N MET A 525 -7.14 39.36 9.28
CA MET A 525 -6.55 38.78 10.49
C MET A 525 -7.52 37.84 11.23
N VAL A 526 -8.80 38.10 11.23
CA VAL A 526 -9.82 37.19 11.81
C VAL A 526 -9.91 35.91 11.00
N ALA A 527 -9.94 36.00 9.67
CA ALA A 527 -9.91 34.82 8.79
C ALA A 527 -8.61 34.03 8.95
N ASN A 528 -7.48 34.72 9.05
CA ASN A 528 -6.17 34.07 9.31
C ASN A 528 -6.14 33.37 10.68
N GLY A 529 -6.74 33.96 11.70
CA GLY A 529 -6.93 33.31 12.99
C GLY A 529 -7.76 32.04 12.89
N ALA A 530 -8.82 32.04 12.09
CA ALA A 530 -9.63 30.84 11.82
C ALA A 530 -8.83 29.76 11.08
N LEU A 531 -7.94 30.14 10.14
CA LEU A 531 -7.05 29.18 9.45
C LEU A 531 -6.06 28.52 10.41
N VAL A 532 -5.42 29.30 11.28
CA VAL A 532 -4.49 28.74 12.28
C VAL A 532 -5.23 27.82 13.25
N LEU A 533 -6.43 28.20 13.69
CA LEU A 533 -7.28 27.34 14.52
C LEU A 533 -7.71 26.06 13.78
N ASN A 534 -8.03 26.17 12.48
CA ASN A 534 -8.36 25.01 11.66
C ASN A 534 -7.19 24.00 11.65
N LEU A 535 -5.98 24.48 11.37
CA LEU A 535 -4.78 23.65 11.39
C LEU A 535 -4.55 22.98 12.76
N PHE A 536 -4.64 23.78 13.81
CA PHE A 536 -4.45 23.29 15.18
C PHE A 536 -5.45 22.20 15.55
N PHE A 537 -6.73 22.40 15.27
CA PHE A 537 -7.76 21.40 15.55
C PHE A 537 -7.64 20.17 14.64
N THR A 538 -7.30 20.35 13.36
CA THR A 538 -7.10 19.23 12.43
C THR A 538 -5.98 18.33 12.90
N LEU A 539 -4.81 18.89 13.28
CA LEU A 539 -3.69 18.12 13.82
C LEU A 539 -4.03 17.45 15.17
N GLY A 540 -4.75 18.17 16.05
CA GLY A 540 -5.16 17.62 17.34
C GLY A 540 -6.14 16.45 17.21
N ILE A 541 -7.08 16.54 16.27
CA ILE A 541 -8.05 15.48 15.99
C ILE A 541 -7.35 14.28 15.32
N LEU A 542 -6.46 14.51 14.34
CA LEU A 542 -5.65 13.43 13.73
C LEU A 542 -4.85 12.67 14.78
N SER A 543 -4.19 13.39 15.70
CA SER A 543 -3.46 12.77 16.81
C SER A 543 -4.39 11.97 17.72
N SER A 544 -5.59 12.49 18.02
CA SER A 544 -6.59 11.82 18.88
C SER A 544 -7.11 10.51 18.28
N PHE A 545 -7.24 10.45 16.95
CA PHE A 545 -7.66 9.23 16.24
C PHE A 545 -6.48 8.31 15.86
N GLN A 546 -5.24 8.67 16.22
CA GLN A 546 -4.01 7.95 15.84
C GLN A 546 -3.90 7.74 14.32
N ALA A 547 -4.47 8.67 13.54
CA ALA A 547 -4.43 8.61 12.09
C ALA A 547 -3.04 9.01 11.59
N ALA A 548 -2.48 8.20 10.67
CA ALA A 548 -1.17 8.47 10.10
C ALA A 548 -1.21 9.68 9.15
N LEU A 549 -0.30 10.61 9.36
CA LEU A 549 -0.08 11.74 8.47
C LEU A 549 0.84 11.31 7.33
N THR A 550 0.28 11.17 6.12
CA THR A 550 1.01 10.82 4.89
C THR A 550 1.37 12.08 4.10
N MET A 551 2.22 11.96 3.07
CA MET A 551 2.54 13.07 2.16
C MET A 551 1.28 13.56 1.42
N SER A 552 0.46 12.64 0.95
CA SER A 552 -0.86 12.94 0.39
C SER A 552 -1.81 13.55 1.44
N GLY A 553 -1.72 13.12 2.71
CA GLY A 553 -2.45 13.75 3.83
C GLY A 553 -2.04 15.19 4.08
N ILE A 554 -0.75 15.53 3.97
CA ILE A 554 -0.29 16.93 3.99
C ILE A 554 -0.92 17.71 2.83
N ALA A 555 -0.91 17.16 1.61
CA ALA A 555 -1.56 17.78 0.47
C ALA A 555 -3.08 18.02 0.72
N GLY A 556 -3.74 17.03 1.34
CA GLY A 556 -5.15 17.16 1.77
C GLY A 556 -5.37 18.27 2.80
N MET A 557 -4.49 18.41 3.79
CA MET A 557 -4.54 19.51 4.75
C MET A 557 -4.34 20.87 4.08
N VAL A 558 -3.34 20.99 3.19
CA VAL A 558 -3.05 22.23 2.47
C VAL A 558 -4.22 22.63 1.59
N LEU A 559 -4.84 21.67 0.91
CA LEU A 559 -6.05 21.89 0.12
C LEU A 559 -7.24 22.30 1.02
N ALA A 560 -7.43 21.63 2.16
CA ALA A 560 -8.47 21.98 3.12
C ALA A 560 -8.30 23.42 3.66
N LEU A 561 -7.07 23.92 3.81
CA LEU A 561 -6.81 25.33 4.12
C LEU A 561 -7.29 26.27 3.01
N GLY A 562 -7.04 25.91 1.74
CA GLY A 562 -7.57 26.66 0.59
C GLY A 562 -9.09 26.75 0.60
N MET A 563 -9.76 25.63 0.90
CA MET A 563 -11.23 25.58 1.03
C MET A 563 -11.75 26.23 2.32
N ALA A 564 -10.96 26.25 3.39
CA ALA A 564 -11.33 26.89 4.66
C ALA A 564 -11.51 28.40 4.51
N VAL A 565 -10.78 29.02 3.59
CA VAL A 565 -10.93 30.46 3.27
C VAL A 565 -12.24 30.70 2.55
N ASP A 566 -12.74 29.80 1.71
CA ASP A 566 -13.97 29.99 0.92
C ASP A 566 -15.18 30.31 1.78
N ALA A 567 -15.35 29.65 2.91
CA ALA A 567 -16.45 29.99 3.85
C ALA A 567 -16.37 31.44 4.38
N ASN A 568 -15.15 31.90 4.72
CA ASN A 568 -14.94 33.28 5.16
C ASN A 568 -15.16 34.29 4.01
N VAL A 569 -14.67 33.95 2.80
CA VAL A 569 -14.92 34.76 1.58
C VAL A 569 -16.40 34.92 1.34
N LEU A 570 -17.19 33.84 1.43
CA LEU A 570 -18.63 33.89 1.24
C LEU A 570 -19.32 34.79 2.26
N ILE A 571 -18.98 34.67 3.55
CA ILE A 571 -19.51 35.49 4.62
C ILE A 571 -19.17 36.97 4.38
N TYR A 572 -17.91 37.26 4.01
CA TYR A 572 -17.47 38.65 3.80
C TYR A 572 -18.08 39.29 2.55
N GLU A 573 -18.20 38.56 1.44
CA GLU A 573 -18.87 39.08 0.24
C GLU A 573 -20.35 39.34 0.49
N ARG A 574 -21.06 38.46 1.20
CA ARG A 574 -22.45 38.71 1.63
C ARG A 574 -22.56 39.91 2.57
N THR A 575 -21.63 40.03 3.51
CA THR A 575 -21.58 41.20 4.41
C THR A 575 -21.36 42.52 3.63
N LYS A 576 -20.48 42.49 2.59
CA LYS A 576 -20.27 43.62 1.70
C LYS A 576 -21.53 44.02 0.92
N GLU A 577 -22.31 43.04 0.45
CA GLU A 577 -23.59 43.26 -0.22
C GLU A 577 -24.57 43.98 0.72
N GLU A 578 -24.72 43.53 1.97
CA GLU A 578 -25.59 44.11 2.98
C GLU A 578 -25.13 45.52 3.42
N LEU A 579 -23.83 45.76 3.47
CA LEU A 579 -23.26 47.10 3.72
C LEU A 579 -23.54 48.07 2.57
N ARG A 580 -23.44 47.60 1.30
CA ARG A 580 -23.80 48.40 0.11
C ARG A 580 -25.29 48.71 0.07
N ALA A 581 -26.14 47.85 0.63
CA ALA A 581 -27.55 48.07 0.82
C ALA A 581 -27.89 49.10 1.94
N GLY A 582 -26.86 49.69 2.59
CA GLY A 582 -26.99 50.72 3.61
C GLY A 582 -27.23 50.22 5.04
N LYS A 583 -27.08 48.93 5.32
CA LYS A 583 -27.22 48.39 6.68
C LYS A 583 -26.01 48.74 7.55
N GLY A 584 -26.21 48.99 8.84
CA GLY A 584 -25.10 49.14 9.79
C GLY A 584 -24.29 47.85 9.95
N VAL A 585 -23.00 47.95 10.23
CA VAL A 585 -22.03 46.85 10.26
C VAL A 585 -22.48 45.64 11.10
N LYS A 586 -23.04 45.89 12.29
CA LYS A 586 -23.53 44.84 13.19
C LYS A 586 -24.67 44.02 12.56
N LYS A 587 -25.62 44.68 11.89
CA LYS A 587 -26.74 44.03 11.21
C LYS A 587 -26.28 43.35 9.91
N ALA A 588 -25.47 44.05 9.11
CA ALA A 588 -24.92 43.53 7.87
C ALA A 588 -24.13 42.27 8.08
N LEU A 589 -23.31 42.19 9.14
CA LEU A 589 -22.58 41.00 9.49
C LEU A 589 -23.51 39.88 9.96
N ALA A 590 -24.49 40.15 10.79
CA ALA A 590 -25.46 39.14 11.25
C ALA A 590 -26.25 38.53 10.08
N ASP A 591 -26.72 39.39 9.14
CA ASP A 591 -27.41 38.97 7.93
C ASP A 591 -26.47 38.23 6.98
N GLY A 592 -25.19 38.66 6.86
CA GLY A 592 -24.17 38.02 6.07
C GLY A 592 -23.92 36.56 6.52
N TYR A 593 -23.78 36.32 7.82
CA TYR A 593 -23.67 34.94 8.38
C TYR A 593 -24.94 34.11 8.17
N ALA A 594 -26.12 34.72 8.30
CA ALA A 594 -27.38 33.99 8.13
C ALA A 594 -27.60 33.57 6.68
N ASN A 595 -27.35 34.48 5.73
CA ASN A 595 -27.58 34.26 4.31
C ASN A 595 -26.50 33.35 3.68
N ALA A 596 -25.25 33.39 4.21
CA ALA A 596 -24.17 32.53 3.73
C ALA A 596 -24.25 31.08 4.28
N PHE A 597 -24.93 30.88 5.42
CA PHE A 597 -24.90 29.58 6.14
C PHE A 597 -25.32 28.40 5.27
N SER A 598 -26.45 28.53 4.54
CA SER A 598 -26.99 27.46 3.70
C SER A 598 -25.97 27.04 2.61
N ALA A 599 -25.42 28.01 1.91
CA ALA A 599 -24.47 27.77 0.83
C ALA A 599 -23.16 27.17 1.34
N ILE A 600 -22.64 27.60 2.51
CA ILE A 600 -21.46 27.06 3.15
C ILE A 600 -21.72 25.61 3.58
N PHE A 601 -22.86 25.29 4.15
CA PHE A 601 -23.24 23.95 4.56
C PHE A 601 -23.30 23.01 3.36
N ASP A 602 -24.04 23.40 2.30
CA ASP A 602 -24.21 22.60 1.09
C ASP A 602 -22.88 22.34 0.39
N SER A 603 -22.02 23.33 0.29
CA SER A 603 -20.67 23.25 -0.28
C SER A 603 -19.77 22.25 0.48
N ASN A 604 -19.73 22.39 1.80
CA ASN A 604 -18.93 21.47 2.62
C ASN A 604 -19.48 20.03 2.57
N LEU A 605 -20.82 19.88 2.57
CA LEU A 605 -21.46 18.56 2.50
C LEU A 605 -21.14 17.83 1.18
N THR A 606 -21.16 18.53 0.04
CA THR A 606 -20.79 17.94 -1.26
C THR A 606 -19.33 17.49 -1.28
N SER A 607 -18.43 18.29 -0.71
CA SER A 607 -17.01 17.92 -0.60
C SER A 607 -16.78 16.76 0.39
N ILE A 608 -17.59 16.66 1.45
CA ILE A 608 -17.55 15.51 2.38
C ILE A 608 -18.05 14.24 1.69
N ILE A 609 -19.09 14.31 0.86
CA ILE A 609 -19.60 13.16 0.09
C ILE A 609 -18.49 12.59 -0.80
N THR A 610 -17.78 13.44 -1.55
CA THR A 610 -16.64 13.00 -2.37
C THR A 610 -15.49 12.47 -1.52
N GLY A 611 -15.22 13.09 -0.37
CA GLY A 611 -14.24 12.60 0.61
C GLY A 611 -14.57 11.22 1.16
N ILE A 612 -15.85 10.94 1.48
CA ILE A 612 -16.31 9.62 1.94
C ILE A 612 -16.15 8.56 0.85
N ILE A 613 -16.49 8.88 -0.40
CA ILE A 613 -16.28 7.99 -1.54
C ILE A 613 -14.79 7.68 -1.68
N LEU A 614 -13.95 8.73 -1.62
CA LEU A 614 -12.50 8.56 -1.70
C LEU A 614 -11.92 7.74 -0.53
N PHE A 615 -12.46 7.87 0.67
CA PHE A 615 -12.07 7.09 1.84
C PHE A 615 -12.39 5.60 1.66
N ASN A 616 -13.56 5.27 1.09
CA ASN A 616 -13.99 3.88 0.89
C ASN A 616 -13.28 3.19 -0.26
N PHE A 617 -13.03 3.90 -1.37
CA PHE A 617 -12.37 3.33 -2.56
C PHE A 617 -10.85 3.53 -2.58
N GLY A 618 -10.32 4.41 -1.74
CA GLY A 618 -8.88 4.68 -1.63
C GLY A 618 -8.17 3.70 -0.72
N THR A 619 -6.93 3.38 -1.05
CA THR A 619 -6.02 2.57 -0.23
C THR A 619 -4.82 3.40 0.24
N GLY A 620 -4.15 3.00 1.31
CA GLY A 620 -2.90 3.60 1.80
C GLY A 620 -2.89 5.14 1.78
N PRO A 621 -2.03 5.76 0.94
CA PRO A 621 -1.86 7.22 0.90
C PRO A 621 -3.15 7.98 0.58
N ILE A 622 -4.03 7.44 -0.28
CA ILE A 622 -5.29 8.11 -0.66
C ILE A 622 -6.26 8.15 0.52
N ARG A 623 -6.33 7.08 1.29
CA ARG A 623 -7.17 7.02 2.49
C ARG A 623 -6.72 8.04 3.52
N GLY A 624 -5.39 8.23 3.69
CA GLY A 624 -4.81 9.29 4.50
C GLY A 624 -5.18 10.69 4.01
N PHE A 625 -5.12 10.93 2.70
CA PHE A 625 -5.59 12.16 2.08
C PHE A 625 -7.08 12.43 2.35
N ALA A 626 -7.94 11.43 2.11
CA ALA A 626 -9.39 11.56 2.33
C ALA A 626 -9.71 11.85 3.79
N THR A 627 -9.04 11.19 4.73
CA THR A 627 -9.20 11.42 6.17
C THR A 627 -8.87 12.85 6.57
N THR A 628 -7.70 13.35 6.14
CA THR A 628 -7.28 14.72 6.44
C THR A 628 -8.19 15.77 5.78
N LEU A 629 -8.67 15.49 4.57
CA LEU A 629 -9.59 16.34 3.84
C LEU A 629 -10.95 16.42 4.55
N ILE A 630 -11.56 15.31 4.93
CA ILE A 630 -12.84 15.27 5.63
C ILE A 630 -12.76 16.00 6.96
N ILE A 631 -11.74 15.70 7.78
CA ILE A 631 -11.52 16.36 9.07
C ILE A 631 -11.30 17.85 8.86
N GLY A 632 -10.44 18.25 7.89
CA GLY A 632 -10.14 19.63 7.57
C GLY A 632 -11.38 20.42 7.16
N ILE A 633 -12.28 19.84 6.35
CA ILE A 633 -13.54 20.46 5.93
C ILE A 633 -14.50 20.62 7.11
N LEU A 634 -14.67 19.60 7.94
CA LEU A 634 -15.54 19.68 9.13
C LEU A 634 -15.06 20.76 10.10
N ILE A 635 -13.77 20.81 10.35
CA ILE A 635 -13.17 21.83 11.22
C ILE A 635 -13.23 23.22 10.59
N SER A 636 -13.03 23.31 9.26
CA SER A 636 -13.18 24.56 8.51
C SER A 636 -14.57 25.16 8.69
N PHE A 637 -15.61 24.35 8.53
CA PHE A 637 -16.98 24.79 8.79
C PHE A 637 -17.15 25.30 10.21
N PHE A 638 -16.59 24.57 11.21
CA PHE A 638 -16.67 25.00 12.60
C PHE A 638 -15.92 26.31 12.85
N THR A 639 -14.70 26.45 12.38
CA THR A 639 -13.86 27.63 12.63
C THR A 639 -14.37 28.85 11.88
N ALA A 640 -14.76 28.74 10.60
CA ALA A 640 -15.22 29.85 9.78
C ALA A 640 -16.62 30.36 10.18
N VAL A 641 -17.56 29.49 10.55
CA VAL A 641 -18.94 29.90 10.85
C VAL A 641 -19.13 30.24 12.33
N PHE A 642 -18.51 29.41 13.24
CA PHE A 642 -18.80 29.59 14.67
C PHE A 642 -17.72 30.39 15.40
N MET A 643 -16.44 30.13 15.18
CA MET A 643 -15.34 30.75 15.91
C MET A 643 -15.17 32.21 15.49
N THR A 644 -15.17 32.48 14.18
CA THR A 644 -15.11 33.88 13.69
C THR A 644 -16.31 34.71 14.15
N ARG A 645 -17.50 34.11 14.16
CA ARG A 645 -18.70 34.77 14.66
C ARG A 645 -18.63 35.11 16.15
N LEU A 646 -18.14 34.17 16.97
CA LEU A 646 -17.90 34.42 18.41
C LEU A 646 -16.94 35.58 18.63
N PHE A 647 -15.88 35.68 17.80
CA PHE A 647 -14.93 36.78 17.84
C PHE A 647 -15.62 38.13 17.54
N TYR A 648 -16.31 38.21 16.42
CA TYR A 648 -17.03 39.47 16.07
C TYR A 648 -18.09 39.83 17.09
N ASP A 649 -18.93 38.90 17.55
CA ASP A 649 -19.95 39.10 18.56
C ASP A 649 -19.36 39.62 19.89
N TYR A 650 -18.17 39.11 20.30
CA TYR A 650 -17.50 39.59 21.51
C TYR A 650 -17.03 41.03 21.38
N PHE A 651 -16.37 41.39 20.28
CA PHE A 651 -15.89 42.77 20.12
C PHE A 651 -17.02 43.76 19.83
N MET A 652 -18.03 43.37 19.07
CA MET A 652 -19.22 44.25 18.79
C MET A 652 -20.14 44.42 20.00
N SER A 653 -20.12 43.46 20.97
CA SER A 653 -20.82 43.64 22.24
C SER A 653 -20.17 44.71 23.13
N LYS A 654 -18.93 45.09 22.86
CA LYS A 654 -18.15 46.16 23.51
C LYS A 654 -18.07 47.43 22.65
N ASP A 655 -18.96 47.57 21.66
CA ASP A 655 -19.01 48.65 20.70
C ASP A 655 -17.70 48.94 19.95
N LYS A 656 -16.89 47.88 19.78
CA LYS A 656 -15.66 47.91 18.99
C LYS A 656 -15.95 47.36 17.58
N LEU A 657 -15.13 47.75 16.59
CA LEU A 657 -15.19 47.27 15.21
C LEU A 657 -16.47 47.69 14.43
N LEU A 658 -17.12 48.80 14.80
CA LEU A 658 -18.32 49.29 14.13
C LEU A 658 -18.05 49.96 12.77
N ASN A 659 -16.79 50.25 12.41
CA ASN A 659 -16.39 50.92 11.16
C ASN A 659 -15.71 49.98 10.16
N LEU A 660 -16.00 48.66 10.19
CA LEU A 660 -15.43 47.71 9.26
C LEU A 660 -16.02 47.83 7.86
N THR A 661 -15.19 47.81 6.84
CA THR A 661 -15.60 47.89 5.43
C THR A 661 -15.55 46.59 4.69
N PHE A 662 -14.93 45.55 5.24
CA PHE A 662 -14.66 44.22 4.60
C PHE A 662 -14.07 44.36 3.20
N SER A 663 -13.34 45.43 2.91
CA SER A 663 -12.65 45.72 1.66
C SER A 663 -11.37 46.48 1.91
N SER A 664 -10.32 46.19 1.17
CA SER A 664 -9.08 46.96 1.16
C SER A 664 -9.15 48.08 0.12
N LYS A 665 -8.12 48.96 0.10
CA LYS A 665 -7.96 49.95 -0.97
C LYS A 665 -7.80 49.31 -2.35
N ILE A 666 -7.20 48.09 -2.40
CA ILE A 666 -6.98 47.33 -3.64
C ILE A 666 -8.28 46.69 -4.13
N SER A 667 -9.06 46.08 -3.23
CA SER A 667 -10.26 45.31 -3.60
C SER A 667 -11.52 46.13 -3.74
N LYS A 668 -11.52 47.42 -3.28
CA LYS A 668 -12.71 48.25 -3.27
C LYS A 668 -13.33 48.46 -4.66
N ASN A 669 -12.49 48.63 -5.67
CA ASN A 669 -12.87 48.84 -7.07
C ASN A 669 -12.71 47.64 -7.96
N LEU A 670 -12.10 46.55 -7.43
CA LEU A 670 -11.89 45.35 -8.19
C LEU A 670 -13.24 44.67 -8.48
N MET A 671 -13.60 44.54 -9.72
CA MET A 671 -14.83 43.86 -10.18
C MET A 671 -16.15 44.53 -9.69
N ALA A 672 -16.14 45.84 -9.29
CA ALA A 672 -17.34 46.49 -8.76
C ALA A 672 -18.43 46.69 -9.82
N ASN A 673 -18.07 46.84 -11.12
CA ASN A 673 -18.97 47.18 -12.21
C ASN A 673 -18.77 46.29 -13.45
N VAL A 674 -18.47 45.00 -13.25
CA VAL A 674 -18.36 44.08 -14.37
C VAL A 674 -19.73 43.54 -14.74
N HIS A 675 -20.17 43.81 -15.97
CA HIS A 675 -21.34 43.22 -16.57
C HIS A 675 -20.94 42.43 -17.80
N PHE A 676 -20.79 41.08 -17.63
CA PHE A 676 -20.48 40.17 -18.71
C PHE A 676 -21.76 39.49 -19.18
N ASP A 677 -21.92 39.38 -20.51
CA ASP A 677 -23.06 38.67 -21.11
C ASP A 677 -22.74 37.17 -21.25
N PHE A 678 -23.00 36.44 -20.15
CA PHE A 678 -22.77 34.97 -20.13
C PHE A 678 -23.81 34.22 -20.97
N MET A 679 -25.07 34.66 -20.88
CA MET A 679 -26.18 33.94 -21.50
C MET A 679 -26.39 34.27 -22.99
N GLY A 680 -26.05 35.48 -23.45
CA GLY A 680 -26.18 35.86 -24.86
C GLY A 680 -25.24 35.04 -25.80
N ARG A 681 -24.09 34.63 -25.26
CA ARG A 681 -23.11 33.82 -26.01
C ARG A 681 -23.10 32.35 -25.60
N ASN A 682 -24.16 31.83 -24.99
CA ASN A 682 -24.24 30.49 -24.45
C ASN A 682 -23.95 29.41 -25.50
N LYS A 683 -24.44 29.57 -26.75
CA LYS A 683 -24.14 28.62 -27.86
C LYS A 683 -22.65 28.58 -28.20
N LEU A 684 -21.99 29.75 -28.22
CA LEU A 684 -20.56 29.85 -28.49
C LEU A 684 -19.73 29.09 -27.42
N TRP A 685 -20.04 29.35 -26.14
CA TRP A 685 -19.33 28.72 -25.03
C TRP A 685 -19.53 27.19 -24.99
N LEU A 686 -20.77 26.73 -25.20
CA LEU A 686 -21.08 25.29 -25.30
C LEU A 686 -20.41 24.66 -26.50
N THR A 687 -20.29 25.36 -27.63
CA THR A 687 -19.59 24.85 -28.81
C THR A 687 -18.07 24.75 -28.56
N ILE A 688 -17.46 25.77 -27.93
CA ILE A 688 -16.03 25.75 -27.58
C ILE A 688 -15.72 24.61 -26.60
N THR A 689 -16.52 24.47 -25.53
CA THR A 689 -16.35 23.40 -24.55
C THR A 689 -16.59 22.02 -25.20
N GLY A 690 -17.62 21.90 -26.04
CA GLY A 690 -17.90 20.66 -26.79
C GLY A 690 -16.75 20.28 -27.73
N ALA A 691 -16.18 21.26 -28.44
CA ALA A 691 -15.00 21.03 -29.28
C ALA A 691 -13.78 20.60 -28.45
N ALA A 692 -13.53 21.26 -27.30
CA ALA A 692 -12.46 20.88 -26.39
C ALA A 692 -12.62 19.45 -25.87
N VAL A 693 -13.84 19.05 -25.46
CA VAL A 693 -14.17 17.69 -25.02
C VAL A 693 -13.94 16.68 -26.17
N ILE A 694 -14.36 16.98 -27.40
CA ILE A 694 -14.14 16.10 -28.55
C ILE A 694 -12.64 15.93 -28.82
N VAL A 695 -11.85 17.00 -28.78
CA VAL A 695 -10.38 16.94 -28.92
C VAL A 695 -9.77 16.07 -27.80
N CYS A 696 -10.19 16.28 -26.56
CA CYS A 696 -9.71 15.47 -25.44
C CYS A 696 -10.05 13.98 -25.64
N ILE A 697 -11.27 13.64 -26.06
CA ILE A 697 -11.68 12.27 -26.36
C ILE A 697 -10.86 11.69 -27.52
N ALA A 698 -10.60 12.46 -28.56
CA ALA A 698 -9.77 12.03 -29.68
C ALA A 698 -8.34 11.68 -29.26
N PHE A 699 -7.71 12.52 -28.41
CA PHE A 699 -6.37 12.23 -27.88
C PHE A 699 -6.39 11.04 -26.91
N LEU A 700 -7.42 10.89 -26.08
CA LEU A 700 -7.59 9.71 -25.23
C LEU A 700 -7.71 8.42 -26.06
N ALA A 701 -8.40 8.46 -27.20
CA ALA A 701 -8.58 7.30 -28.07
C ALA A 701 -7.32 6.98 -28.92
N THR A 702 -6.55 7.99 -29.35
CA THR A 702 -5.39 7.81 -30.23
C THR A 702 -4.09 7.62 -29.49
N ARG A 703 -3.85 8.39 -28.42
CA ARG A 703 -2.60 8.39 -27.66
C ARG A 703 -2.70 7.62 -26.34
N GLY A 704 -3.93 7.46 -25.81
CA GLY A 704 -4.18 6.81 -24.54
C GLY A 704 -3.66 7.62 -23.35
N LEU A 705 -3.47 6.94 -22.21
CA LEU A 705 -2.99 7.48 -20.96
C LEU A 705 -1.74 6.72 -20.52
N SER A 706 -0.75 7.42 -20.00
CA SER A 706 0.40 6.78 -19.36
C SER A 706 -0.04 6.23 -17.99
N GLN A 707 -0.04 4.91 -17.82
CA GLN A 707 -0.49 4.22 -16.62
C GLN A 707 0.71 3.82 -15.77
N SER A 708 0.62 4.05 -14.46
CA SER A 708 1.60 3.52 -13.48
C SER A 708 1.40 2.02 -13.25
N ILE A 709 2.31 1.40 -12.51
CA ILE A 709 2.18 -0.01 -12.10
C ILE A 709 0.94 -0.27 -11.24
N ASP A 710 0.35 0.75 -10.62
CA ASP A 710 -0.91 0.61 -9.89
C ASP A 710 -2.06 0.14 -10.79
N PHE A 711 -1.99 0.45 -12.08
CA PHE A 711 -2.99 0.06 -13.09
C PHE A 711 -2.54 -1.04 -14.04
N THR A 712 -1.23 -1.27 -14.18
CA THR A 712 -0.69 -2.28 -15.10
C THR A 712 -0.17 -3.52 -14.40
N GLY A 713 0.05 -3.46 -13.10
CA GLY A 713 0.89 -4.39 -12.39
C GLY A 713 2.36 -4.20 -12.75
N GLY A 714 3.26 -4.65 -11.91
CA GLY A 714 4.69 -4.55 -12.15
C GLY A 714 5.49 -4.13 -10.92
N ARG A 715 6.75 -3.79 -11.17
CA ARG A 715 7.71 -3.29 -10.17
C ARG A 715 8.26 -1.94 -10.58
N ASN A 716 8.40 -1.05 -9.62
CA ASN A 716 9.08 0.24 -9.73
C ASN A 716 10.32 0.24 -8.84
N PHE A 717 11.45 0.62 -9.38
CA PHE A 717 12.66 0.89 -8.62
C PHE A 717 13.05 2.35 -8.81
N LYS A 718 13.18 3.11 -7.73
CA LYS A 718 13.80 4.44 -7.78
C LYS A 718 15.27 4.27 -7.46
N VAL A 719 16.11 4.53 -8.44
CA VAL A 719 17.57 4.41 -8.33
C VAL A 719 18.19 5.78 -8.38
N GLN A 720 18.99 6.10 -7.38
CA GLN A 720 19.79 7.32 -7.35
C GLN A 720 21.21 6.98 -7.79
N PHE A 721 21.73 7.72 -8.78
CA PHE A 721 23.08 7.60 -9.28
C PHE A 721 23.97 8.72 -8.74
N GLU A 722 25.28 8.51 -8.71
CA GLU A 722 26.24 9.54 -8.31
C GLU A 722 26.38 10.63 -9.39
N ASN A 723 26.36 10.21 -10.65
CA ASN A 723 26.46 11.07 -11.82
C ASN A 723 25.10 11.24 -12.50
N LYS A 724 24.99 12.28 -13.34
CA LYS A 724 23.82 12.44 -14.22
C LYS A 724 23.75 11.31 -15.21
N VAL A 725 22.56 10.73 -15.38
CA VAL A 725 22.29 9.64 -16.31
C VAL A 725 21.18 10.01 -17.27
N GLU A 726 21.26 9.50 -18.49
CA GLU A 726 20.20 9.64 -19.49
C GLU A 726 19.22 8.48 -19.35
N PRO A 727 17.92 8.74 -19.14
CA PRO A 727 16.92 7.69 -18.98
C PRO A 727 16.87 6.70 -20.14
N GLU A 728 17.10 7.17 -21.35
CA GLU A 728 17.06 6.33 -22.54
C GLU A 728 18.21 5.30 -22.55
N GLN A 729 19.40 5.70 -22.12
CA GLN A 729 20.54 4.79 -21.98
C GLN A 729 20.25 3.68 -20.96
N ILE A 730 19.65 4.05 -19.82
CA ILE A 730 19.24 3.08 -18.80
C ILE A 730 18.17 2.14 -19.35
N ARG A 731 17.19 2.67 -20.09
CA ARG A 731 16.12 1.89 -20.72
C ARG A 731 16.68 0.85 -21.69
N GLU A 732 17.61 1.24 -22.56
CA GLU A 732 18.26 0.33 -23.52
C GLU A 732 19.03 -0.79 -22.82
N LEU A 733 19.79 -0.47 -21.77
CA LEU A 733 20.53 -1.46 -20.98
C LEU A 733 19.60 -2.48 -20.36
N ILE A 734 18.51 -2.04 -19.75
CA ILE A 734 17.55 -2.93 -19.08
C ILE A 734 16.77 -3.74 -20.10
N SER A 735 16.24 -3.12 -21.15
CA SER A 735 15.46 -3.81 -22.20
C SER A 735 16.27 -4.90 -22.90
N SER A 736 17.59 -4.69 -23.07
CA SER A 736 18.46 -5.68 -23.71
C SER A 736 18.61 -6.98 -22.89
N LYS A 737 18.38 -6.92 -21.56
CA LYS A 737 18.55 -8.05 -20.65
C LYS A 737 17.24 -8.61 -20.10
N PHE A 738 16.20 -7.79 -19.98
CA PHE A 738 14.91 -8.21 -19.44
C PHE A 738 13.96 -8.82 -20.49
N GLY A 739 14.43 -9.06 -21.71
CA GLY A 739 13.69 -9.73 -22.78
C GLY A 739 12.42 -8.99 -23.19
N ASP A 740 11.29 -9.72 -23.30
CA ASP A 740 9.99 -9.16 -23.74
C ASP A 740 9.27 -8.34 -22.66
N ALA A 741 9.89 -8.10 -21.51
CA ALA A 741 9.27 -7.31 -20.44
C ALA A 741 9.13 -5.84 -20.85
N ASN A 742 7.99 -5.24 -20.49
CA ASN A 742 7.80 -3.80 -20.64
C ASN A 742 8.72 -3.06 -19.67
N VAL A 743 9.59 -2.19 -20.19
CA VAL A 743 10.50 -1.37 -19.41
C VAL A 743 10.23 0.10 -19.70
N SER A 744 9.93 0.86 -18.65
CA SER A 744 9.81 2.32 -18.69
C SER A 744 10.83 2.94 -17.75
N VAL A 745 11.60 3.91 -18.22
CA VAL A 745 12.58 4.65 -17.41
C VAL A 745 12.28 6.13 -17.51
N ILE A 746 12.08 6.77 -16.35
CA ILE A 746 11.71 8.18 -16.26
C ILE A 746 12.64 8.87 -15.26
N ALA A 747 13.21 10.03 -15.67
CA ALA A 747 13.96 10.86 -14.74
C ALA A 747 13.04 11.44 -13.66
N ILE A 748 13.52 11.46 -12.42
CA ILE A 748 12.85 12.07 -11.27
C ILE A 748 13.71 13.24 -10.79
N GLY A 749 13.10 14.39 -10.56
CA GLY A 749 13.80 15.60 -10.15
C GLY A 749 14.48 16.32 -11.30
N THR A 750 15.12 17.43 -10.97
CA THR A 750 15.83 18.31 -11.94
C THR A 750 17.33 18.09 -11.94
N ASP A 751 17.84 17.25 -11.06
CA ASP A 751 19.28 16.98 -10.92
C ASP A 751 19.80 15.97 -11.95
N GLY A 752 18.91 15.18 -12.58
CA GLY A 752 19.23 14.15 -13.55
C GLY A 752 20.00 12.97 -12.97
N LYS A 753 19.99 12.82 -11.65
CA LYS A 753 20.69 11.74 -10.92
C LYS A 753 19.76 10.62 -10.48
N THR A 754 18.46 10.88 -10.41
CA THR A 754 17.47 9.90 -9.95
C THR A 754 16.59 9.47 -11.10
N VAL A 755 16.43 8.17 -11.29
CA VAL A 755 15.51 7.60 -12.27
C VAL A 755 14.54 6.62 -11.61
N ARG A 756 13.35 6.53 -12.15
CA ARG A 756 12.38 5.47 -11.85
C ARG A 756 12.38 4.47 -13.00
N ILE A 757 12.63 3.23 -12.66
CA ILE A 757 12.63 2.08 -13.55
C ILE A 757 11.38 1.27 -13.25
N SER A 758 10.47 1.17 -14.22
CA SER A 758 9.23 0.39 -14.10
C SER A 758 9.31 -0.82 -15.03
N THR A 759 8.99 -2.01 -14.52
CA THR A 759 9.01 -3.26 -15.32
C THR A 759 7.97 -4.26 -14.83
N ASN A 760 7.44 -5.06 -15.75
CA ASN A 760 6.59 -6.21 -15.44
C ASN A 760 7.35 -7.55 -15.48
N TYR A 761 8.69 -7.51 -15.48
CA TYR A 761 9.53 -8.73 -15.52
C TYR A 761 9.20 -9.68 -14.36
N ARG A 762 8.91 -10.93 -14.69
CA ARG A 762 8.57 -12.02 -13.77
C ARG A 762 7.50 -11.65 -12.72
N ILE A 763 6.52 -10.82 -13.06
CA ILE A 763 5.51 -10.35 -12.10
C ILE A 763 4.49 -11.44 -11.75
N GLU A 764 4.31 -12.43 -12.61
CA GLU A 764 3.38 -13.55 -12.43
C GLU A 764 4.00 -14.70 -11.60
N GLU A 765 5.31 -14.66 -11.37
CA GLU A 765 5.99 -15.68 -10.59
C GLU A 765 5.85 -15.41 -9.09
N GLU A 766 5.46 -16.44 -8.36
CA GLU A 766 5.32 -16.41 -6.90
C GLU A 766 6.52 -17.11 -6.25
N GLY A 767 7.21 -16.44 -5.34
CA GLY A 767 8.34 -16.99 -4.58
C GLY A 767 8.94 -15.97 -3.62
N ASN A 768 9.42 -16.44 -2.49
CA ASN A 768 9.94 -15.58 -1.43
C ASN A 768 11.26 -14.86 -1.78
N ASN A 769 12.00 -15.36 -2.78
CA ASN A 769 13.33 -14.83 -3.15
C ASN A 769 13.33 -14.08 -4.48
N ILE A 770 12.21 -14.06 -5.22
CA ILE A 770 12.15 -13.50 -6.59
C ILE A 770 12.49 -12.01 -6.59
N ASP A 771 12.01 -11.25 -5.61
CA ASP A 771 12.23 -9.82 -5.55
C ASP A 771 13.72 -9.50 -5.29
N SER A 772 14.38 -10.26 -4.41
CA SER A 772 15.82 -10.15 -4.16
C SER A 772 16.65 -10.57 -5.39
N GLU A 773 16.20 -11.60 -6.13
CA GLU A 773 16.85 -12.03 -7.39
C GLU A 773 16.76 -10.94 -8.45
N ILE A 774 15.62 -10.26 -8.56
CA ILE A 774 15.40 -9.18 -9.52
C ILE A 774 16.24 -7.95 -9.13
N GLU A 775 16.36 -7.61 -7.84
CA GLU A 775 17.23 -6.53 -7.39
C GLU A 775 18.71 -6.84 -7.69
N ALA A 776 19.14 -8.08 -7.49
CA ALA A 776 20.49 -8.52 -7.87
C ALA A 776 20.71 -8.48 -9.39
N TYR A 777 19.70 -8.88 -10.17
CA TYR A 777 19.76 -8.84 -11.63
C TYR A 777 19.78 -7.41 -12.17
N LEU A 778 19.03 -6.51 -11.53
CA LEU A 778 19.05 -5.09 -11.82
C LEU A 778 20.43 -4.48 -11.53
N TYR A 779 21.06 -4.85 -10.41
CA TYR A 779 22.43 -4.43 -10.09
C TYR A 779 23.42 -4.85 -11.18
N GLU A 780 23.42 -6.13 -11.58
CA GLU A 780 24.32 -6.63 -12.62
C GLU A 780 24.08 -5.93 -13.98
N THR A 781 22.83 -5.56 -14.26
CA THR A 781 22.46 -4.84 -15.47
C THR A 781 22.94 -3.39 -15.44
N LEU A 782 22.84 -2.71 -14.30
CA LEU A 782 23.22 -1.31 -14.12
C LEU A 782 24.71 -1.10 -13.81
N LYS A 783 25.45 -2.16 -13.53
CA LYS A 783 26.88 -2.13 -13.19
C LYS A 783 27.75 -1.26 -14.10
N PRO A 784 27.53 -1.18 -15.44
CA PRO A 784 28.31 -0.30 -16.31
C PRO A 784 28.13 1.20 -16.05
N VAL A 785 27.02 1.60 -15.42
CA VAL A 785 26.63 3.00 -15.16
C VAL A 785 26.86 3.38 -13.69
N LEU A 786 27.02 2.37 -12.83
CA LEU A 786 27.32 2.54 -11.41
C LEU A 786 28.82 2.89 -11.23
N THR A 787 29.13 3.54 -10.12
CA THR A 787 30.54 3.85 -9.77
C THR A 787 31.30 2.57 -9.42
N GLN A 788 32.58 2.47 -9.76
CA GLN A 788 33.39 1.22 -9.72
C GLN A 788 33.48 0.51 -8.36
N ASN A 789 33.04 1.10 -7.27
CA ASN A 789 33.20 0.57 -5.90
C ASN A 789 31.91 0.17 -5.21
N ILE A 790 30.79 0.05 -5.94
CA ILE A 790 29.51 -0.30 -5.34
C ILE A 790 29.34 -1.82 -5.32
N THR A 791 29.09 -2.38 -4.15
CA THR A 791 28.72 -3.79 -3.98
C THR A 791 27.21 -3.96 -4.11
N LEU A 792 26.73 -5.20 -4.29
CA LEU A 792 25.30 -5.50 -4.29
C LEU A 792 24.64 -5.05 -2.97
N GLU A 793 25.30 -5.28 -1.84
CA GLU A 793 24.81 -4.86 -0.53
C GLU A 793 24.61 -3.35 -0.44
N THR A 794 25.58 -2.57 -0.93
CA THR A 794 25.48 -1.10 -0.97
C THR A 794 24.41 -0.62 -1.95
N PHE A 795 24.22 -1.31 -3.08
CA PHE A 795 23.20 -0.96 -4.06
C PHE A 795 21.78 -1.20 -3.54
N ILE A 796 21.56 -2.24 -2.74
CA ILE A 796 20.27 -2.57 -2.12
C ILE A 796 20.05 -1.75 -0.85
N ASP A 797 21.12 -1.25 -0.20
CA ASP A 797 21.02 -0.46 1.02
C ASP A 797 20.33 0.88 0.75
N ARG A 798 19.13 1.02 1.28
CA ARG A 798 18.28 2.20 1.14
C ARG A 798 18.62 3.34 2.10
N GLU A 799 19.61 3.16 2.95
CA GLU A 799 20.12 4.18 3.91
C GLU A 799 21.36 4.93 3.38
N ASN A 800 22.28 4.22 2.74
CA ASN A 800 23.56 4.76 2.24
C ASN A 800 23.49 4.98 0.73
N HIS A 801 23.42 6.24 0.32
CA HIS A 801 23.24 6.62 -1.09
C HIS A 801 24.53 7.01 -1.81
N THR A 802 25.70 6.67 -1.25
CA THR A 802 26.98 7.00 -1.89
C THR A 802 27.23 6.09 -3.08
N GLY A 803 27.25 6.69 -4.26
CA GLY A 803 27.70 6.06 -5.49
C GLY A 803 26.66 5.40 -6.37
N GLY A 804 25.47 5.16 -5.88
CA GLY A 804 24.32 4.57 -6.60
C GLY A 804 23.63 3.49 -5.81
N SER A 805 22.36 3.71 -5.50
CA SER A 805 21.55 2.75 -4.72
C SER A 805 20.07 2.83 -5.06
N ILE A 806 19.33 1.77 -4.73
CA ILE A 806 17.87 1.76 -4.74
C ILE A 806 17.40 2.53 -3.51
N ILE A 807 16.73 3.66 -3.72
CA ILE A 807 16.16 4.48 -2.64
C ILE A 807 14.72 4.10 -2.29
N SER A 808 14.02 3.44 -3.21
CA SER A 808 12.65 2.98 -3.01
C SER A 808 12.32 1.88 -4.00
N SER A 809 11.56 0.89 -3.58
CA SER A 809 10.98 -0.13 -4.45
C SER A 809 9.50 -0.30 -4.18
N GLN A 810 8.74 -0.58 -5.24
CA GLN A 810 7.31 -0.83 -5.20
C GLN A 810 6.98 -2.03 -6.08
N LYS A 811 6.09 -2.89 -5.61
CA LYS A 811 5.55 -4.04 -6.36
C LYS A 811 4.03 -4.01 -6.28
N VAL A 812 3.37 -4.19 -7.41
CA VAL A 812 1.92 -4.31 -7.49
C VAL A 812 1.59 -5.55 -8.32
N GLY A 813 0.90 -6.50 -7.72
CA GLY A 813 0.44 -7.70 -8.41
C GLY A 813 -0.67 -7.38 -9.44
N PRO A 814 -0.81 -8.18 -10.52
CA PRO A 814 -1.80 -7.95 -11.56
C PRO A 814 -3.24 -7.89 -11.03
N SER A 815 -3.60 -8.76 -10.07
CA SER A 815 -4.94 -8.78 -9.49
C SER A 815 -5.29 -7.49 -8.74
N ILE A 816 -4.33 -6.93 -8.02
CA ILE A 816 -4.50 -5.63 -7.33
C ILE A 816 -4.65 -4.50 -8.34
N ALA A 817 -3.84 -4.49 -9.41
CA ALA A 817 -3.91 -3.47 -10.44
C ALA A 817 -5.29 -3.44 -11.13
N ASP A 818 -5.86 -4.59 -11.43
CA ASP A 818 -7.20 -4.67 -12.03
C ASP A 818 -8.31 -4.23 -11.05
N ASP A 819 -8.20 -4.58 -9.77
CA ASP A 819 -9.14 -4.09 -8.75
C ASP A 819 -9.08 -2.57 -8.61
N ILE A 820 -7.89 -1.98 -8.63
CA ILE A 820 -7.70 -0.53 -8.58
C ILE A 820 -8.35 0.15 -9.79
N LYS A 821 -8.18 -0.40 -11.03
CA LYS A 821 -8.84 0.14 -12.23
C LYS A 821 -10.35 0.19 -12.09
N VAL A 822 -10.95 -0.93 -11.69
CA VAL A 822 -12.41 -1.05 -11.57
C VAL A 822 -12.92 -0.11 -10.48
N SER A 823 -12.26 -0.10 -9.33
CA SER A 823 -12.60 0.80 -8.21
C SER A 823 -12.47 2.28 -8.60
N ALA A 824 -11.47 2.64 -9.40
CA ALA A 824 -11.28 3.99 -9.91
C ALA A 824 -12.45 4.45 -10.78
N ILE A 825 -12.88 3.63 -11.73
CA ILE A 825 -14.02 3.95 -12.60
C ILE A 825 -15.30 4.09 -11.79
N TRP A 826 -15.60 3.13 -10.92
CA TRP A 826 -16.80 3.15 -10.10
C TRP A 826 -16.83 4.29 -9.10
N SER A 827 -15.70 4.68 -8.52
CA SER A 827 -15.62 5.81 -7.59
C SER A 827 -16.02 7.13 -8.26
N VAL A 828 -15.56 7.37 -9.50
CA VAL A 828 -15.92 8.58 -10.27
C VAL A 828 -17.40 8.54 -10.67
N VAL A 829 -17.89 7.42 -11.16
CA VAL A 829 -19.31 7.25 -11.55
C VAL A 829 -20.22 7.44 -10.33
N LEU A 830 -19.91 6.81 -9.20
CA LEU A 830 -20.66 6.96 -7.96
C LEU A 830 -20.63 8.40 -7.44
N ALA A 831 -19.52 9.10 -7.53
CA ALA A 831 -19.40 10.49 -7.13
C ALA A 831 -20.35 11.37 -7.97
N LEU A 832 -20.35 11.20 -9.29
CA LEU A 832 -21.24 11.96 -10.18
C LEU A 832 -22.72 11.67 -9.90
N ILE A 833 -23.07 10.41 -9.65
CA ILE A 833 -24.45 10.00 -9.31
C ILE A 833 -24.85 10.57 -7.95
N ALA A 834 -24.04 10.40 -6.92
CA ALA A 834 -24.33 10.86 -5.57
C ALA A 834 -24.51 12.38 -5.51
N ILE A 835 -23.64 13.12 -6.18
CA ILE A 835 -23.73 14.56 -6.31
C ILE A 835 -24.98 14.96 -7.10
N GLY A 836 -25.27 14.27 -8.20
CA GLY A 836 -26.47 14.52 -9.00
C GLY A 836 -27.75 14.33 -8.20
N ILE A 837 -27.83 13.26 -7.41
CA ILE A 837 -28.96 12.98 -6.49
C ILE A 837 -29.02 14.05 -5.40
N TYR A 838 -27.89 14.41 -4.80
CA TYR A 838 -27.85 15.46 -3.77
C TYR A 838 -28.40 16.79 -4.30
N ILE A 839 -27.96 17.23 -5.48
CA ILE A 839 -28.44 18.49 -6.10
C ILE A 839 -29.93 18.39 -6.42
N LEU A 840 -30.40 17.24 -6.91
CA LEU A 840 -31.80 17.00 -7.20
C LEU A 840 -32.67 17.16 -5.93
N ILE A 841 -32.25 16.55 -4.83
CA ILE A 841 -32.96 16.65 -3.53
C ILE A 841 -32.91 18.08 -3.00
N ARG A 842 -31.75 18.73 -3.08
CA ARG A 842 -31.50 20.06 -2.51
C ARG A 842 -32.24 21.16 -3.24
N PHE A 843 -32.25 21.16 -4.55
CA PHE A 843 -32.85 22.17 -5.39
C PHE A 843 -34.24 21.79 -5.93
N ARG A 844 -34.65 20.53 -5.77
CA ARG A 844 -35.93 19.98 -6.25
C ARG A 844 -36.21 20.27 -7.74
N ASN A 845 -35.16 20.44 -8.53
CA ASN A 845 -35.27 20.73 -9.96
C ASN A 845 -34.21 19.97 -10.74
N ILE A 846 -34.66 19.10 -11.62
CA ILE A 846 -33.80 18.21 -12.43
C ILE A 846 -32.84 18.98 -13.37
N ALA A 847 -33.21 20.21 -13.77
CA ALA A 847 -32.39 21.03 -14.65
C ALA A 847 -31.04 21.41 -14.01
N TYR A 848 -31.04 21.72 -12.71
CA TYR A 848 -29.80 22.01 -11.97
C TYR A 848 -28.95 20.79 -11.80
N SER A 849 -29.55 19.63 -11.54
CA SER A 849 -28.83 18.36 -11.43
C SER A 849 -28.17 17.96 -12.73
N ILE A 850 -28.91 17.95 -13.86
CA ILE A 850 -28.35 17.62 -15.18
C ILE A 850 -27.27 18.63 -15.58
N GLY A 851 -27.49 19.94 -15.40
CA GLY A 851 -26.51 20.98 -15.70
C GLY A 851 -25.19 20.78 -14.92
N SER A 852 -25.30 20.45 -13.64
CA SER A 852 -24.14 20.18 -12.79
C SER A 852 -23.39 18.94 -13.19
N VAL A 853 -24.09 17.81 -13.35
CA VAL A 853 -23.47 16.52 -13.70
C VAL A 853 -22.81 16.59 -15.08
N ALA A 854 -23.45 17.24 -16.06
CA ALA A 854 -22.87 17.44 -17.38
C ALA A 854 -21.58 18.26 -17.33
N ALA A 855 -21.56 19.34 -16.53
CA ALA A 855 -20.37 20.16 -16.37
C ALA A 855 -19.24 19.39 -15.64
N LEU A 856 -19.55 18.63 -14.58
CA LEU A 856 -18.57 17.80 -13.89
C LEU A 856 -17.99 16.71 -14.79
N ALA A 857 -18.80 16.08 -15.64
CA ALA A 857 -18.34 15.12 -16.60
C ALA A 857 -17.40 15.76 -17.65
N CYS A 858 -17.73 16.98 -18.13
CA CYS A 858 -16.83 17.74 -18.99
C CYS A 858 -15.52 18.07 -18.30
N ASP A 859 -15.54 18.51 -17.03
CA ASP A 859 -14.33 18.81 -16.26
C ASP A 859 -13.42 17.57 -16.16
N THR A 860 -14.00 16.41 -15.84
CA THR A 860 -13.28 15.14 -15.73
C THR A 860 -12.64 14.74 -17.06
N ILE A 861 -13.38 14.83 -18.17
CA ILE A 861 -12.85 14.49 -19.52
C ILE A 861 -11.73 15.45 -19.93
N ILE A 862 -11.84 16.75 -19.57
CA ILE A 862 -10.80 17.73 -19.89
C ILE A 862 -9.52 17.46 -19.09
N ILE A 863 -9.64 17.09 -17.80
CA ILE A 863 -8.47 16.72 -16.98
C ILE A 863 -7.77 15.49 -17.56
N LEU A 864 -8.52 14.43 -17.87
CA LEU A 864 -8.00 13.22 -18.49
C LEU A 864 -7.37 13.52 -19.86
N GLY A 865 -8.04 14.34 -20.69
CA GLY A 865 -7.54 14.75 -21.99
C GLY A 865 -6.25 15.57 -21.90
N ALA A 866 -6.15 16.49 -20.93
CA ALA A 866 -4.92 17.25 -20.69
C ALA A 866 -3.74 16.32 -20.33
N TYR A 867 -3.96 15.30 -19.52
CA TYR A 867 -2.94 14.28 -19.23
C TYR A 867 -2.54 13.52 -20.49
N SER A 868 -3.49 13.09 -21.31
CA SER A 868 -3.22 12.41 -22.58
C SER A 868 -2.44 13.29 -23.57
N ILE A 869 -2.69 14.59 -23.62
CA ILE A 869 -2.00 15.53 -24.50
C ILE A 869 -0.59 15.84 -24.02
N CYS A 870 -0.44 16.07 -22.71
CA CYS A 870 0.78 16.66 -22.13
C CYS A 870 1.83 15.63 -21.74
N TRP A 871 1.48 14.32 -21.56
CA TRP A 871 2.48 13.34 -21.14
C TRP A 871 3.59 13.20 -22.19
N GLY A 872 4.82 13.07 -21.72
CA GLY A 872 6.02 13.03 -22.54
C GLY A 872 6.55 14.40 -22.97
N TRP A 873 5.79 15.52 -22.75
CA TRP A 873 6.24 16.88 -23.04
C TRP A 873 6.61 17.67 -21.79
N MET A 874 5.98 17.32 -20.67
CA MET A 874 6.24 18.00 -19.40
C MET A 874 7.51 17.47 -18.73
N PRO A 875 8.25 18.33 -18.00
CA PRO A 875 9.47 17.93 -17.30
C PRO A 875 9.23 17.12 -16.02
N PHE A 876 7.99 16.64 -15.80
CA PHE A 876 7.58 15.82 -14.68
C PHE A 876 6.64 14.70 -15.15
N SER A 877 6.54 13.64 -14.36
CA SER A 877 5.69 12.49 -14.70
C SER A 877 4.20 12.85 -14.64
N LEU A 878 3.49 12.55 -15.74
CA LEU A 878 2.03 12.61 -15.86
C LEU A 878 1.44 11.21 -15.96
N GLU A 879 2.04 10.22 -15.28
CA GLU A 879 1.45 8.90 -15.14
C GLU A 879 0.22 8.95 -14.24
N ILE A 880 -0.78 8.20 -14.63
CA ILE A 880 -1.97 8.00 -13.83
C ILE A 880 -1.65 6.95 -12.77
N ASP A 881 -1.73 7.34 -11.53
CA ASP A 881 -1.59 6.52 -10.34
C ASP A 881 -2.85 6.62 -9.46
N GLN A 882 -2.85 5.95 -8.34
CA GLN A 882 -3.95 6.06 -7.38
C GLN A 882 -4.17 7.50 -6.89
N THR A 883 -3.10 8.30 -6.73
CA THR A 883 -3.21 9.68 -6.24
C THR A 883 -3.92 10.59 -7.24
N PHE A 884 -3.80 10.30 -8.54
CA PHE A 884 -4.53 11.00 -9.61
C PHE A 884 -6.05 10.79 -9.50
N ILE A 885 -6.51 9.59 -9.11
CA ILE A 885 -7.94 9.34 -8.87
C ILE A 885 -8.43 10.24 -7.72
N GLY A 886 -7.62 10.34 -6.66
CA GLY A 886 -7.88 11.26 -5.56
C GLY A 886 -8.00 12.70 -6.01
N ALA A 887 -7.15 13.14 -6.94
CA ALA A 887 -7.18 14.46 -7.54
C ALA A 887 -8.48 14.70 -8.33
N ILE A 888 -8.89 13.77 -9.18
CA ILE A 888 -10.15 13.88 -9.97
C ILE A 888 -11.35 13.98 -9.04
N LEU A 889 -11.50 13.09 -8.08
CA LEU A 889 -12.62 13.09 -7.14
C LEU A 889 -12.67 14.39 -6.33
N THR A 890 -11.52 14.88 -5.91
CA THR A 890 -11.41 16.14 -5.18
C THR A 890 -11.73 17.33 -6.07
N ALA A 891 -11.28 17.33 -7.32
CA ALA A 891 -11.62 18.36 -8.31
C ALA A 891 -13.12 18.40 -8.60
N ILE A 892 -13.78 17.23 -8.69
CA ILE A 892 -15.25 17.12 -8.80
C ILE A 892 -15.92 17.76 -7.57
N GLY A 893 -15.45 17.42 -6.35
CA GLY A 893 -15.96 17.97 -5.10
C GLY A 893 -15.76 19.47 -4.96
N TYR A 894 -14.65 20.00 -5.47
CA TYR A 894 -14.40 21.44 -5.51
C TYR A 894 -15.24 22.14 -6.57
N SER A 895 -15.30 21.60 -7.77
CA SER A 895 -16.03 22.18 -8.91
C SER A 895 -17.53 22.30 -8.65
N ILE A 896 -18.12 21.38 -7.89
CA ILE A 896 -19.54 21.45 -7.54
C ILE A 896 -19.87 22.61 -6.60
N ASN A 897 -18.91 23.02 -5.77
CA ASN A 897 -19.10 24.12 -4.82
C ASN A 897 -19.54 25.41 -5.52
N ASP A 898 -18.86 25.82 -6.58
CA ASP A 898 -19.23 27.02 -7.35
C ASP A 898 -20.61 26.87 -8.01
N LYS A 899 -20.92 25.68 -8.53
CA LYS A 899 -22.22 25.40 -9.18
C LYS A 899 -23.37 25.52 -8.19
N VAL A 900 -23.23 24.98 -6.98
CA VAL A 900 -24.23 25.04 -5.91
C VAL A 900 -24.52 26.49 -5.54
N VAL A 901 -23.50 27.32 -5.37
CA VAL A 901 -23.70 28.71 -4.97
C VAL A 901 -24.31 29.57 -6.07
N ILE A 902 -23.91 29.34 -7.33
CA ILE A 902 -24.53 30.00 -8.48
C ILE A 902 -26.02 29.64 -8.54
N PHE A 903 -26.37 28.35 -8.38
CA PHE A 903 -27.76 27.91 -8.43
C PHE A 903 -28.57 28.36 -7.20
N ASP A 904 -27.95 28.47 -6.03
CA ASP A 904 -28.61 29.08 -4.87
C ASP A 904 -28.93 30.55 -5.11
N ARG A 905 -28.01 31.29 -5.76
CA ARG A 905 -28.25 32.68 -6.17
C ARG A 905 -29.34 32.80 -7.24
N VAL A 906 -29.34 31.91 -8.22
CA VAL A 906 -30.40 31.86 -9.24
C VAL A 906 -31.75 31.62 -8.57
N ARG A 907 -31.83 30.67 -7.63
CA ARG A 907 -33.05 30.39 -6.86
C ARG A 907 -33.51 31.61 -6.01
N GLU A 908 -32.56 32.26 -5.35
CA GLU A 908 -32.83 33.50 -4.59
C GLU A 908 -33.43 34.59 -5.49
N PHE A 909 -32.87 34.80 -6.68
CA PHE A 909 -33.36 35.79 -7.64
C PHE A 909 -34.73 35.44 -8.22
N PHE A 910 -35.04 34.16 -8.43
CA PHE A 910 -36.38 33.71 -8.79
C PHE A 910 -37.40 34.08 -7.72
N GLY A 911 -37.05 34.01 -6.44
CA GLY A 911 -37.89 34.42 -5.32
C GLY A 911 -38.06 35.94 -5.22
N LEU A 912 -36.98 36.71 -5.43
CA LEU A 912 -36.99 38.18 -5.33
C LEU A 912 -37.61 38.86 -6.54
N TYR A 913 -37.42 38.30 -7.75
CA TYR A 913 -37.85 38.90 -9.02
C TYR A 913 -38.69 37.95 -9.87
N PRO A 914 -39.86 37.51 -9.43
CA PRO A 914 -40.61 36.43 -10.11
C PRO A 914 -41.11 36.78 -11.51
N LYS A 915 -41.21 38.10 -11.82
CA LYS A 915 -41.69 38.61 -13.13
C LYS A 915 -40.57 38.92 -14.12
N ARG A 916 -39.30 38.80 -13.70
CA ARG A 916 -38.15 39.12 -14.54
C ARG A 916 -37.90 38.02 -15.58
N ASP A 917 -37.41 38.40 -16.78
CA ASP A 917 -37.06 37.42 -17.78
C ASP A 917 -35.97 36.47 -17.29
N ARG A 918 -36.11 35.19 -17.58
CA ARG A 918 -35.19 34.11 -17.13
C ARG A 918 -33.76 34.31 -17.63
N PHE A 919 -33.63 34.80 -18.85
CA PHE A 919 -32.34 35.14 -19.43
C PHE A 919 -31.61 36.19 -18.58
N GLN A 920 -32.27 37.30 -18.30
CA GLN A 920 -31.69 38.36 -17.46
C GLN A 920 -31.40 37.86 -16.05
N LEU A 921 -32.33 37.09 -15.48
CA LEU A 921 -32.19 36.56 -14.12
C LEU A 921 -30.94 35.64 -13.97
N PHE A 922 -30.71 34.70 -14.89
CA PHE A 922 -29.52 33.89 -14.89
C PHE A 922 -28.26 34.74 -15.11
N ASN A 923 -28.28 35.70 -16.07
CA ASN A 923 -27.11 36.52 -16.36
C ASN A 923 -26.74 37.41 -15.17
N ASP A 924 -27.73 38.03 -14.50
CA ASP A 924 -27.51 38.87 -13.30
C ASP A 924 -27.03 38.04 -12.11
N SER A 925 -27.55 36.82 -11.93
CA SER A 925 -27.09 35.90 -10.90
C SER A 925 -25.61 35.54 -11.08
N LEU A 926 -25.17 35.25 -12.31
CA LEU A 926 -23.78 34.99 -12.63
C LEU A 926 -22.87 36.19 -12.40
N ASN A 927 -23.28 37.39 -12.82
CA ASN A 927 -22.51 38.62 -12.60
C ASN A 927 -22.36 38.95 -11.10
N THR A 928 -23.40 38.75 -10.29
CA THR A 928 -23.33 39.00 -8.85
C THR A 928 -22.47 38.02 -8.10
N THR A 929 -22.32 36.78 -8.58
CA THR A 929 -21.49 35.76 -7.96
C THR A 929 -20.05 35.73 -8.51
N LEU A 930 -19.79 36.45 -9.62
CA LEU A 930 -18.51 36.39 -10.34
C LEU A 930 -17.29 36.74 -9.48
N ALA A 931 -17.38 37.87 -8.76
CA ALA A 931 -16.27 38.33 -7.91
C ALA A 931 -15.95 37.34 -6.80
N ARG A 932 -16.96 36.69 -6.23
CA ARG A 932 -16.78 35.64 -5.24
C ARG A 932 -16.11 34.39 -5.86
N THR A 933 -16.68 33.89 -6.97
CA THR A 933 -16.18 32.68 -7.65
C THR A 933 -14.72 32.86 -8.04
N ILE A 934 -14.32 34.02 -8.55
CA ILE A 934 -12.91 34.27 -8.87
C ILE A 934 -12.03 34.32 -7.61
N ASN A 935 -12.49 34.97 -6.53
CA ASN A 935 -11.74 35.07 -5.29
C ASN A 935 -11.52 33.71 -4.63
N THR A 936 -12.52 32.84 -4.63
CA THR A 936 -12.41 31.46 -4.08
C THR A 936 -11.48 30.59 -4.93
N SER A 937 -11.61 30.65 -6.25
CA SER A 937 -10.73 29.90 -7.16
C SER A 937 -9.31 30.41 -7.09
N LEU A 938 -9.07 31.71 -6.98
CA LEU A 938 -7.74 32.29 -6.88
C LEU A 938 -7.04 31.92 -5.55
N SER A 939 -7.77 31.96 -4.43
CA SER A 939 -7.21 31.54 -3.14
C SER A 939 -6.74 30.08 -3.15
N THR A 940 -7.56 29.19 -3.71
CA THR A 940 -7.21 27.77 -3.85
C THR A 940 -6.08 27.56 -4.87
N LEU A 941 -6.09 28.31 -5.97
CA LEU A 941 -5.04 28.24 -7.00
C LEU A 941 -3.67 28.67 -6.45
N ILE A 942 -3.61 29.71 -5.61
CA ILE A 942 -2.36 30.13 -4.93
C ILE A 942 -1.79 28.97 -4.12
N VAL A 943 -2.63 28.28 -3.35
CA VAL A 943 -2.24 27.13 -2.54
C VAL A 943 -1.72 25.99 -3.42
N LEU A 944 -2.45 25.64 -4.47
CA LEU A 944 -2.09 24.57 -5.38
C LEU A 944 -0.81 24.86 -6.17
N LEU A 945 -0.57 26.10 -6.56
CA LEU A 945 0.68 26.54 -7.20
C LEU A 945 1.88 26.41 -6.25
N CYS A 946 1.72 26.70 -4.96
CA CYS A 946 2.78 26.46 -3.97
C CYS A 946 3.11 24.97 -3.86
N ILE A 947 2.11 24.09 -3.81
CA ILE A 947 2.31 22.65 -3.80
C ILE A 947 2.98 22.18 -5.11
N PHE A 948 2.54 22.68 -6.25
CA PHE A 948 3.08 22.32 -7.57
C PHE A 948 4.56 22.67 -7.71
N ILE A 949 4.96 23.86 -7.22
CA ILE A 949 6.33 24.36 -7.36
C ILE A 949 7.26 23.78 -6.28
N LEU A 950 6.81 23.74 -5.02
CA LEU A 950 7.65 23.42 -3.84
C LEU A 950 7.40 22.04 -3.25
N GLY A 951 6.29 21.38 -3.57
CA GLY A 951 5.84 20.15 -2.92
C GLY A 951 6.59 18.86 -3.31
N GLY A 952 7.58 18.96 -4.18
CA GLY A 952 8.34 17.79 -4.65
C GLY A 952 7.61 16.96 -5.71
N ASP A 953 8.34 15.98 -6.28
CA ASP A 953 7.84 15.24 -7.44
C ASP A 953 6.66 14.31 -7.12
N SER A 954 6.60 13.80 -5.89
CA SER A 954 5.55 12.85 -5.46
C SER A 954 4.13 13.43 -5.51
N ILE A 955 3.97 14.75 -5.31
CA ILE A 955 2.66 15.41 -5.30
C ILE A 955 2.47 16.41 -6.44
N ARG A 956 3.47 16.58 -7.31
CA ARG A 956 3.43 17.55 -8.42
C ARG A 956 2.35 17.20 -9.44
N SER A 957 2.26 15.92 -9.84
CA SER A 957 1.22 15.43 -10.76
C SER A 957 -0.18 15.64 -10.17
N PHE A 958 -0.38 15.28 -8.90
CA PHE A 958 -1.62 15.54 -8.16
C PHE A 958 -2.01 17.03 -8.17
N ALA A 959 -1.05 17.91 -7.83
CA ALA A 959 -1.28 19.34 -7.82
C ALA A 959 -1.64 19.89 -9.21
N PHE A 960 -1.01 19.36 -10.27
CA PHE A 960 -1.34 19.73 -11.66
C PHE A 960 -2.77 19.35 -12.03
N ALA A 961 -3.20 18.11 -11.71
CA ALA A 961 -4.60 17.71 -11.94
C ALA A 961 -5.60 18.60 -11.20
N MET A 962 -5.28 18.96 -9.96
CA MET A 962 -6.11 19.85 -9.15
C MET A 962 -6.15 21.29 -9.71
N ILE A 963 -5.03 21.83 -10.19
CA ILE A 963 -4.99 23.14 -10.86
C ILE A 963 -5.91 23.15 -12.07
N LEU A 964 -5.83 22.12 -12.92
CA LEU A 964 -6.75 21.96 -14.05
C LEU A 964 -8.20 21.89 -13.57
N GLY A 965 -8.46 21.09 -12.54
CA GLY A 965 -9.80 20.93 -11.94
C GLY A 965 -10.39 22.22 -11.41
N VAL A 966 -9.61 23.05 -10.72
CA VAL A 966 -10.06 24.36 -10.23
C VAL A 966 -10.31 25.34 -11.37
N VAL A 967 -9.40 25.44 -12.33
CA VAL A 967 -9.52 26.36 -13.47
C VAL A 967 -10.72 26.00 -14.35
N PHE A 968 -10.77 24.74 -14.81
CA PHE A 968 -11.86 24.29 -15.69
C PHE A 968 -13.17 24.15 -14.92
N GLY A 969 -13.17 23.77 -13.64
CA GLY A 969 -14.35 23.72 -12.80
C GLY A 969 -15.02 25.09 -12.62
N THR A 970 -14.21 26.13 -12.44
CA THR A 970 -14.71 27.52 -12.39
C THR A 970 -15.28 27.94 -13.74
N LEU A 971 -14.58 27.66 -14.84
CA LEU A 971 -15.06 27.99 -16.18
C LEU A 971 -16.36 27.23 -16.52
N SER A 972 -16.41 25.94 -16.19
CA SER A 972 -17.60 25.12 -16.48
C SER A 972 -18.82 25.51 -15.68
N SER A 973 -18.64 26.05 -14.46
CA SER A 973 -19.73 26.55 -13.64
C SER A 973 -20.43 27.74 -14.29
N LEU A 974 -19.66 28.65 -14.89
CA LEU A 974 -20.15 29.83 -15.57
C LEU A 974 -20.66 29.55 -16.99
N PHE A 975 -19.90 28.74 -17.77
CA PHE A 975 -20.09 28.61 -19.21
C PHE A 975 -20.76 27.30 -19.66
N VAL A 976 -20.91 26.31 -18.77
CA VAL A 976 -21.50 24.99 -19.10
C VAL A 976 -22.72 24.70 -18.21
N ALA A 977 -22.55 24.66 -16.89
CA ALA A 977 -23.63 24.26 -15.97
C ALA A 977 -24.83 25.22 -16.04
N SER A 978 -24.58 26.53 -15.96
CA SER A 978 -25.61 27.54 -15.97
C SER A 978 -26.37 27.66 -17.31
N PRO A 979 -25.68 27.64 -18.49
CA PRO A 979 -26.35 27.57 -19.77
C PRO A 979 -27.21 26.33 -19.99
N ILE A 980 -26.70 25.12 -19.59
CA ILE A 980 -27.48 23.89 -19.71
C ILE A 980 -28.73 23.95 -18.82
N ALA A 981 -28.59 24.38 -17.58
CA ALA A 981 -29.74 24.55 -16.68
C ALA A 981 -30.77 25.54 -17.24
N TYR A 982 -30.33 26.68 -17.80
CA TYR A 982 -31.18 27.63 -18.46
C TYR A 982 -31.93 27.05 -19.65
N LEU A 983 -31.25 26.33 -20.56
CA LEU A 983 -31.84 25.70 -21.74
C LEU A 983 -32.91 24.67 -21.35
N LEU A 984 -32.71 23.90 -20.31
CA LEU A 984 -33.66 22.89 -19.80
C LEU A 984 -34.87 23.57 -19.13
N MET A 985 -34.70 24.77 -18.58
CA MET A 985 -35.77 25.54 -17.91
C MET A 985 -36.54 26.45 -18.85
N LYS A 986 -36.03 26.81 -20.03
CA LYS A 986 -36.56 27.80 -20.93
C LYS A 986 -38.01 27.54 -21.31
N ASN A 987 -38.45 26.31 -21.46
CA ASN A 987 -39.78 25.91 -21.94
C ASN A 987 -40.76 25.52 -20.84
N LYS A 988 -40.35 25.52 -19.54
CA LYS A 988 -41.27 25.18 -18.42
C LYS A 988 -42.08 26.39 -17.96
N LYS A 989 -43.39 26.23 -17.65
CA LYS A 989 -44.25 27.29 -17.17
C LYS A 989 -43.83 27.74 -15.77
N SER A 990 -43.98 29.07 -15.47
CA SER A 990 -43.54 29.69 -14.20
C SER A 990 -44.26 29.12 -12.96
N SER A 991 -45.46 28.56 -13.13
CA SER A 991 -46.27 27.98 -12.06
C SER A 991 -45.72 26.70 -11.47
N GLU A 992 -44.95 25.90 -12.25
CA GLU A 992 -44.37 24.62 -11.81
C GLU A 992 -43.06 24.82 -10.98
N LEU A 993 -42.50 26.01 -11.01
CA LEU A 993 -41.23 26.33 -10.31
C LEU A 993 -41.48 27.06 -8.97
N GLY A 994 -42.65 27.66 -8.78
CA GLY A 994 -43.01 28.38 -7.56
C GLY A 994 -43.51 27.51 -6.41
N GLU A 995 -44.02 26.32 -6.68
CA GLU A 995 -44.44 25.37 -5.64
C GLU A 995 -43.28 24.59 -4.98
N ALA A 996 -42.11 24.58 -5.59
CA ALA A 996 -40.92 23.95 -5.03
C ALA A 996 -40.13 24.82 -4.02
N SER A 997 -40.59 26.10 -3.78
CA SER A 997 -39.90 27.04 -2.90
C SER A 997 -40.64 27.36 -1.58
N LYS A 998 -41.72 26.59 -1.27
CA LYS A 998 -42.37 26.65 0.05
C LYS A 998 -41.92 25.52 0.97
#